data_cbf35decdcc9286402dd69c4eace3f2d
#
_entry.id   cbf35decdcc9286402dd69c4eace3f2d
#
_cell.length_a   1.000
_cell.length_b   1.000
_cell.length_c   1.000
_cell.angle_alpha   90.00
_cell.angle_beta   90.00
_cell.angle_gamma   90.00
#
_symmetry.space_group_name_H-M   'P 1'
#
loop_
_entity.id
_entity.type
_entity.pdbx_description
1 polymer ?
#
loop_
_entity_poly.entity_id
_entity_poly.type
_entity_poly.pdbx_seq_one_letter_code
_entity_poly.pdbx_strand_id
1 'polypeptide(L)'
;ISIGSFSTVPTGAHNFEIPTAPQTDASASLSRGRALLKQGHADQALPLLESALNSFTQTNNARGIAAAEDALGDLYMIQGQYKVALDHFQNAYKSFVVASGKDQTGASAANNIASRAGSTASAATETAASTLDNGFNANLMLAKIGDTNYRLGQMAEASTAYFTMTVKKPESAGAKVTRRLGGLGAIGGLISTGRPSIEVPTSSAIGLLETKKELDEYRVAIVYMTFELGMGRIAFANKDLETARKHFQNALDAGSGALPVVAKLGQTRRFRAAARTSLGDVALREGRFKDASKMFSDAAEGAKKDERLDLMWPAQRGLGRSLWLQAAQEKDGAKMRDQALNAYRDALKTIETIRAGSLRADESRTTFLATTRDVYDEAASAFAEMALMNTSGSAAGGASASLSGKPLDYTSESFRITEAGRARSLLDMLGEVNAQITEGVPADLLKKKQDNLDRQQQIAEQLTGIALSGDQKQKPSDLESELDKLQTEFDQIENQIRTASPKYAALTGAQPLSLADVQQKVLDEGTVLLEYALGNDSSYLFAVTGSGVSLYKLPRRGDVEKLATDFRAQLIPPKLQRRLVGIDVAADQQRGLGIVQVPAEDLPPFVAASNALYKTVVEPSASVIGDKRILVVADGALNYIPFEALVKNSDGADYASLNYLVKTNETVYSPSASVIAAIRQGSSSGATGKSVLLIADPVFSADDPRAKGGAAASANAETRGLGLGLESAVNDVTGNASSNEGAPSSGFHLARLSGTRTEADEIAKIAKAGGAQADLWTDLNANEDNVRSRDMTGYRFMHVATHGLLDAERPQFTGVVLSLVGNKTNDGFLRTDEIFNLRLGTPLVMLSACETGLGKEKRGEGVIGLTRAFMYAGAPTVGVSLWSVADKSTADLMTDFYKRLLAGPSSPAASMRAAQTAMIDGKKYSAPFYWAPFVLVGEWK
;
A
#
# COMPACT_ATOMS: atom_id res chain seq x y z
N ILE A 1 50.91 -31.44 -4.92
CA ILE A 1 51.77 -31.31 -6.12
C ILE A 1 51.34 -30.07 -6.87
N SER A 2 52.28 -29.13 -6.89
CA SER A 2 52.53 -28.03 -7.82
C SER A 2 51.52 -26.88 -7.90
N ILE A 3 51.93 -25.80 -7.30
CA ILE A 3 51.47 -24.41 -7.34
C ILE A 3 51.96 -23.81 -8.67
N GLY A 4 51.04 -23.28 -9.47
CA GLY A 4 51.37 -22.49 -10.68
C GLY A 4 51.07 -21.00 -10.41
N SER A 5 52.04 -20.19 -10.64
CA SER A 5 52.22 -18.76 -10.38
C SER A 5 51.17 -17.85 -11.03
N PHE A 6 50.67 -16.89 -10.25
CA PHE A 6 49.97 -15.72 -10.73
C PHE A 6 50.91 -14.68 -11.34
N SER A 7 50.63 -14.29 -12.56
CA SER A 7 51.29 -13.15 -13.20
C SER A 7 50.49 -11.88 -12.97
N THR A 8 51.22 -10.85 -12.69
CA THR A 8 50.85 -9.47 -12.39
C THR A 8 49.97 -8.81 -13.46
N VAL A 9 48.88 -8.19 -13.04
CA VAL A 9 48.06 -7.26 -13.84
C VAL A 9 48.71 -5.88 -13.83
N PRO A 10 48.88 -5.20 -14.97
CA PRO A 10 49.40 -3.83 -14.99
C PRO A 10 48.35 -2.83 -14.54
N THR A 11 48.75 -1.96 -13.65
CA THR A 11 48.02 -0.73 -13.27
C THR A 11 48.09 0.26 -14.44
N GLY A 12 47.00 0.34 -15.21
CA GLY A 12 46.76 1.39 -16.18
C GLY A 12 45.56 2.21 -15.68
N ALA A 13 45.82 3.44 -15.23
CA ALA A 13 44.78 4.43 -15.01
C ALA A 13 44.19 4.81 -16.39
N HIS A 14 43.06 4.24 -16.72
CA HIS A 14 42.22 4.78 -17.76
C HIS A 14 41.22 5.73 -17.15
N ASN A 15 41.37 7.03 -17.48
CA ASN A 15 40.31 8.01 -17.38
C ASN A 15 39.10 7.43 -18.10
N PHE A 16 38.07 7.09 -17.33
CA PHE A 16 36.73 6.88 -17.86
C PHE A 16 36.19 8.25 -18.22
N GLU A 17 36.43 8.70 -19.45
CA GLU A 17 35.51 9.65 -20.10
C GLU A 17 34.12 8.95 -20.07
N ILE A 18 33.16 9.58 -19.44
CA ILE A 18 31.74 9.21 -19.55
C ILE A 18 31.44 9.32 -21.05
N PRO A 19 31.14 8.23 -21.77
CA PRO A 19 30.73 8.35 -23.15
C PRO A 19 29.44 9.17 -23.14
N THR A 20 29.43 10.30 -23.81
CA THR A 20 28.19 10.92 -24.31
C THR A 20 27.39 9.77 -24.91
N ALA A 21 26.18 9.52 -24.36
CA ALA A 21 25.35 8.37 -24.69
C ALA A 21 25.35 8.18 -26.22
N PRO A 22 25.78 7.01 -26.74
CA PRO A 22 25.64 6.76 -28.16
C PRO A 22 24.16 6.87 -28.45
N GLN A 23 23.76 7.43 -29.59
CA GLN A 23 22.39 7.39 -30.09
C GLN A 23 21.97 5.92 -30.11
N THR A 24 21.47 5.43 -28.98
CA THR A 24 20.98 4.06 -28.85
C THR A 24 19.76 3.99 -29.72
N ASP A 25 19.74 3.09 -30.69
CA ASP A 25 18.57 2.79 -31.51
C ASP A 25 17.36 2.65 -30.57
N ALA A 26 16.40 3.58 -30.68
CA ALA A 26 15.22 3.60 -29.83
C ALA A 26 14.47 2.27 -29.83
N SER A 27 14.54 1.53 -30.94
CA SER A 27 13.97 0.18 -31.07
C SER A 27 14.72 -0.85 -30.21
N ALA A 28 16.04 -0.72 -30.07
CA ALA A 28 16.84 -1.59 -29.22
C ALA A 28 16.56 -1.33 -27.75
N SER A 29 16.45 -0.06 -27.34
CA SER A 29 16.07 0.36 -25.99
C SER A 29 14.69 -0.16 -25.61
N LEU A 30 13.70 -0.01 -26.48
CA LEU A 30 12.35 -0.54 -26.28
C LEU A 30 12.37 -2.08 -26.14
N SER A 31 13.09 -2.77 -26.99
CA SER A 31 13.17 -4.25 -26.97
C SER A 31 13.83 -4.75 -25.68
N ARG A 32 14.90 -4.11 -25.25
CA ARG A 32 15.61 -4.44 -23.99
C ARG A 32 14.74 -4.12 -22.77
N GLY A 33 14.08 -2.96 -22.75
CA GLY A 33 13.15 -2.60 -21.67
C GLY A 33 12.02 -3.62 -21.53
N ARG A 34 11.41 -4.06 -22.64
CA ARG A 34 10.37 -5.12 -22.61
C ARG A 34 10.90 -6.47 -22.13
N ALA A 35 12.15 -6.81 -22.43
CA ALA A 35 12.77 -8.06 -21.94
C ALA A 35 12.98 -8.02 -20.42
N LEU A 36 13.49 -6.91 -19.90
CA LEU A 36 13.68 -6.70 -18.47
C LEU A 36 12.37 -6.71 -17.72
N LEU A 37 11.32 -6.11 -18.28
CA LEU A 37 10.00 -6.11 -17.68
C LEU A 37 9.41 -7.53 -17.53
N LYS A 38 9.61 -8.40 -18.52
CA LYS A 38 9.23 -9.82 -18.42
C LYS A 38 9.93 -10.55 -17.29
N GLN A 39 11.17 -10.21 -17.02
CA GLN A 39 11.98 -10.77 -15.94
C GLN A 39 11.66 -10.17 -14.56
N GLY A 40 10.76 -9.19 -14.49
CA GLY A 40 10.35 -8.54 -13.25
C GLY A 40 11.23 -7.36 -12.83
N HIS A 41 12.13 -6.90 -13.69
CA HIS A 41 13.03 -5.77 -13.43
C HIS A 41 12.46 -4.46 -13.96
N ALA A 42 11.36 -4.01 -13.39
CA ALA A 42 10.71 -2.75 -13.75
C ALA A 42 11.61 -1.54 -13.54
N ASP A 43 12.44 -1.57 -12.48
CA ASP A 43 13.44 -0.56 -12.14
C ASP A 43 14.48 -0.34 -13.25
N GLN A 44 14.90 -1.41 -13.91
CA GLN A 44 15.86 -1.36 -15.01
C GLN A 44 15.18 -1.14 -16.37
N ALA A 45 13.92 -1.52 -16.50
CA ALA A 45 13.14 -1.36 -17.71
C ALA A 45 12.73 0.10 -17.95
N LEU A 46 12.32 0.80 -16.88
CA LEU A 46 11.78 2.15 -16.96
C LEU A 46 12.67 3.14 -17.73
N PRO A 47 13.94 3.33 -17.37
CA PRO A 47 14.79 4.31 -18.06
C PRO A 47 15.01 3.99 -19.56
N LEU A 48 14.98 2.71 -19.93
CA LEU A 48 15.12 2.28 -21.33
C LEU A 48 13.83 2.57 -22.12
N LEU A 49 12.66 2.34 -21.51
CA LEU A 49 11.37 2.57 -22.16
C LEU A 49 11.13 4.07 -22.37
N GLU A 50 11.49 4.91 -21.41
CA GLU A 50 11.40 6.36 -21.51
C GLU A 50 12.40 6.95 -22.50
N SER A 51 13.66 6.47 -22.49
CA SER A 51 14.62 6.86 -23.51
C SER A 51 14.12 6.54 -24.92
N ALA A 52 13.47 5.38 -25.10
CA ALA A 52 12.84 5.03 -26.36
C ALA A 52 11.68 5.95 -26.70
N LEU A 53 10.79 6.25 -25.75
CA LEU A 53 9.67 7.17 -25.92
C LEU A 53 10.15 8.56 -26.35
N ASN A 54 11.14 9.12 -25.64
CA ASN A 54 11.72 10.41 -25.94
C ASN A 54 12.31 10.46 -27.36
N SER A 55 13.08 9.42 -27.74
CA SER A 55 13.69 9.34 -29.08
C SER A 55 12.64 9.22 -30.19
N PHE A 56 11.57 8.43 -29.97
CA PHE A 56 10.48 8.33 -30.93
C PHE A 56 9.67 9.62 -31.02
N THR A 57 9.52 10.35 -29.91
CA THR A 57 8.83 11.66 -29.88
C THR A 57 9.64 12.70 -30.65
N GLN A 58 10.95 12.79 -30.45
CA GLN A 58 11.83 13.70 -31.18
C GLN A 58 11.82 13.46 -32.70
N THR A 59 11.70 12.18 -33.10
CA THR A 59 11.62 11.80 -34.51
C THR A 59 10.20 11.77 -35.07
N ASN A 60 9.20 12.17 -34.29
CA ASN A 60 7.78 12.15 -34.62
C ASN A 60 7.29 10.78 -35.15
N ASN A 61 7.85 9.71 -34.58
CA ASN A 61 7.51 8.33 -34.94
C ASN A 61 6.31 7.82 -34.13
N ALA A 62 5.08 8.09 -34.63
CA ALA A 62 3.84 7.74 -33.92
C ALA A 62 3.72 6.24 -33.54
N ARG A 63 4.25 5.32 -34.39
CA ARG A 63 4.27 3.88 -34.06
C ARG A 63 5.25 3.55 -32.94
N GLY A 64 6.42 4.18 -32.95
CA GLY A 64 7.42 4.05 -31.90
C GLY A 64 6.91 4.60 -30.57
N ILE A 65 6.30 5.79 -30.59
CA ILE A 65 5.63 6.39 -29.43
C ILE A 65 4.60 5.43 -28.86
N ALA A 66 3.65 4.94 -29.68
CA ALA A 66 2.62 4.02 -29.23
C ALA A 66 3.18 2.74 -28.63
N ALA A 67 4.27 2.19 -29.18
CA ALA A 67 4.89 0.97 -28.70
C ALA A 67 5.67 1.16 -27.39
N ALA A 68 6.24 2.35 -27.15
CA ALA A 68 6.88 2.71 -25.91
C ALA A 68 5.85 2.99 -24.79
N GLU A 69 4.81 3.74 -25.12
CA GLU A 69 3.67 3.99 -24.23
C GLU A 69 2.96 2.68 -23.80
N ASP A 70 2.77 1.76 -24.72
CA ASP A 70 2.22 0.42 -24.42
C ASP A 70 3.10 -0.36 -23.43
N ALA A 71 4.42 -0.28 -23.59
CA ALA A 71 5.36 -0.96 -22.69
C ALA A 71 5.43 -0.31 -21.30
N LEU A 72 5.32 1.02 -21.23
CA LEU A 72 5.22 1.77 -19.96
C LEU A 72 3.91 1.43 -19.25
N GLY A 73 2.79 1.39 -19.97
CA GLY A 73 1.52 0.94 -19.42
C GLY A 73 1.59 -0.49 -18.84
N ASP A 74 2.25 -1.43 -19.52
CA ASP A 74 2.47 -2.78 -18.99
C ASP A 74 3.35 -2.77 -17.72
N LEU A 75 4.36 -1.90 -17.65
CA LEU A 75 5.21 -1.73 -16.47
C LEU A 75 4.37 -1.29 -15.27
N TYR A 76 3.58 -0.24 -15.41
CA TYR A 76 2.76 0.29 -14.32
C TYR A 76 1.60 -0.65 -13.95
N MET A 77 1.06 -1.43 -14.89
CA MET A 77 0.11 -2.51 -14.60
C MET A 77 0.69 -3.57 -13.67
N ILE A 78 1.93 -4.00 -13.92
CA ILE A 78 2.63 -5.00 -13.09
C ILE A 78 2.90 -4.44 -11.69
N GLN A 79 3.18 -3.14 -11.59
CA GLN A 79 3.42 -2.45 -10.32
C GLN A 79 2.11 -2.07 -9.57
N GLY A 80 0.94 -2.34 -10.16
CA GLY A 80 -0.35 -2.02 -9.54
C GLY A 80 -0.77 -0.55 -9.64
N GLN A 81 0.01 0.28 -10.33
CA GLN A 81 -0.31 1.69 -10.57
C GLN A 81 -1.28 1.85 -11.73
N TYR A 82 -2.52 1.44 -11.50
CA TYR A 82 -3.51 1.31 -12.58
C TYR A 82 -3.91 2.64 -13.21
N LYS A 83 -3.90 3.77 -12.47
CA LYS A 83 -4.20 5.10 -13.05
C LYS A 83 -3.13 5.50 -14.07
N VAL A 84 -1.87 5.42 -13.69
CA VAL A 84 -0.72 5.74 -14.56
C VAL A 84 -0.69 4.81 -15.78
N ALA A 85 -0.94 3.51 -15.56
CA ALA A 85 -1.04 2.55 -16.65
C ALA A 85 -2.15 2.89 -17.65
N LEU A 86 -3.30 3.37 -17.14
CA LEU A 86 -4.43 3.78 -17.97
C LEU A 86 -4.06 4.93 -18.90
N ASP A 87 -3.37 5.94 -18.39
CA ASP A 87 -2.94 7.12 -19.17
C ASP A 87 -1.96 6.70 -20.28
N HIS A 88 -0.98 5.85 -19.98
CA HIS A 88 -0.07 5.31 -20.98
C HIS A 88 -0.79 4.50 -22.05
N PHE A 89 -1.74 3.64 -21.70
CA PHE A 89 -2.52 2.89 -22.70
C PHE A 89 -3.43 3.78 -23.54
N GLN A 90 -3.99 4.85 -22.97
CA GLN A 90 -4.75 5.85 -23.71
C GLN A 90 -3.87 6.62 -24.71
N ASN A 91 -2.65 7.01 -24.30
CA ASN A 91 -1.67 7.66 -25.15
C ASN A 91 -1.21 6.73 -26.29
N ALA A 92 -0.95 5.47 -25.96
CA ALA A 92 -0.64 4.44 -26.95
C ALA A 92 -1.78 4.27 -27.96
N TYR A 93 -3.04 4.22 -27.51
CA TYR A 93 -4.21 4.14 -28.36
C TYR A 93 -4.31 5.34 -29.31
N LYS A 94 -4.22 6.59 -28.77
CA LYS A 94 -4.23 7.81 -29.59
C LYS A 94 -3.15 7.76 -30.67
N SER A 95 -1.92 7.36 -30.29
CA SER A 95 -0.78 7.30 -31.22
C SER A 95 -0.95 6.22 -32.30
N PHE A 96 -1.55 5.07 -31.99
CA PHE A 96 -1.88 4.05 -32.99
C PHE A 96 -2.99 4.53 -33.95
N VAL A 97 -3.97 5.28 -33.47
CA VAL A 97 -5.02 5.88 -34.31
C VAL A 97 -4.44 6.92 -35.26
N VAL A 98 -3.56 7.81 -34.77
CA VAL A 98 -2.86 8.81 -35.61
C VAL A 98 -1.99 8.10 -36.66
N ALA A 99 -1.21 7.09 -36.28
CA ALA A 99 -0.39 6.32 -37.20
C ALA A 99 -1.19 5.57 -38.27
N SER A 100 -2.52 5.41 -38.08
CA SER A 100 -3.41 4.77 -39.06
C SER A 100 -3.90 5.68 -40.18
N GLY A 101 -3.56 6.98 -40.15
CA GLY A 101 -4.00 7.95 -41.14
C GLY A 101 -5.50 8.25 -41.13
N LYS A 102 -6.21 7.86 -40.07
CA LYS A 102 -7.61 8.25 -39.85
C LYS A 102 -7.64 9.64 -39.21
N ASP A 103 -8.31 10.54 -39.90
CA ASP A 103 -8.45 11.97 -39.56
C ASP A 103 -8.77 12.26 -38.08
N GLN A 104 -8.42 13.50 -37.67
CA GLN A 104 -8.59 14.11 -36.34
C GLN A 104 -9.96 13.99 -35.67
N THR A 105 -10.99 13.52 -36.39
CA THR A 105 -12.30 13.16 -35.82
C THR A 105 -12.27 11.96 -34.87
N GLY A 106 -11.24 11.09 -34.97
CA GLY A 106 -11.04 9.96 -34.04
C GLY A 106 -10.40 10.38 -32.70
N ALA A 107 -9.58 11.43 -32.69
CA ALA A 107 -8.99 11.97 -31.46
C ALA A 107 -10.05 12.61 -30.54
N SER A 108 -11.09 13.18 -31.14
CA SER A 108 -12.28 13.69 -30.43
C SER A 108 -13.09 12.56 -29.75
N ALA A 109 -13.09 11.35 -30.32
CA ALA A 109 -13.74 10.20 -29.70
C ALA A 109 -13.00 9.67 -28.48
N ALA A 110 -11.66 9.74 -28.43
CA ALA A 110 -10.88 9.34 -27.27
C ALA A 110 -11.08 10.28 -26.06
N ASN A 111 -11.22 11.57 -26.31
CA ASN A 111 -11.58 12.55 -25.27
C ASN A 111 -13.06 12.46 -24.85
N ASN A 112 -13.93 11.86 -25.68
CA ASN A 112 -15.35 11.64 -25.39
C ASN A 112 -15.65 10.29 -24.73
N ILE A 113 -14.68 9.36 -24.63
CA ILE A 113 -14.85 8.10 -23.87
C ILE A 113 -14.94 8.41 -22.36
N ALA A 114 -14.35 9.51 -21.92
CA ALA A 114 -14.53 10.01 -20.56
C ALA A 114 -15.86 10.77 -20.32
N SER A 115 -16.57 11.17 -21.37
CA SER A 115 -17.71 12.10 -21.22
C SER A 115 -19.04 11.70 -21.86
N ARG A 116 -19.15 10.55 -22.57
CA ARG A 116 -20.44 10.12 -23.20
C ARG A 116 -20.65 8.61 -23.23
N ALA A 117 -21.45 8.14 -22.31
CA ALA A 117 -22.25 6.93 -22.50
C ALA A 117 -23.36 7.24 -23.51
N GLY A 118 -23.28 6.64 -24.68
CA GLY A 118 -24.40 6.61 -25.65
C GLY A 118 -24.20 7.35 -26.94
N SER A 119 -23.73 6.67 -27.97
CA SER A 119 -24.29 6.73 -29.34
C SER A 119 -23.53 5.82 -30.31
N THR A 120 -24.27 5.24 -31.20
CA THR A 120 -24.03 4.19 -32.17
C THR A 120 -22.94 4.45 -33.20
N ALA A 121 -22.17 3.41 -33.51
CA ALA A 121 -21.14 3.36 -34.54
C ALA A 121 -21.71 3.18 -35.93
N SER A 122 -21.22 3.90 -36.93
CA SER A 122 -21.39 3.61 -38.36
C SER A 122 -20.05 3.32 -39.04
N ALA A 123 -20.10 2.42 -39.99
CA ALA A 123 -19.05 1.74 -40.70
C ALA A 123 -18.14 2.65 -41.54
N ALA A 124 -16.88 2.31 -41.69
CA ALA A 124 -15.97 2.80 -42.73
C ALA A 124 -15.10 1.68 -43.31
N THR A 125 -15.00 1.73 -44.59
CA THR A 125 -14.42 0.78 -45.54
C THR A 125 -12.92 0.82 -45.66
N GLU A 126 -12.32 -0.26 -46.10
CA GLU A 126 -10.90 -0.64 -46.18
C GLU A 126 -10.04 0.23 -47.10
N THR A 127 -8.81 0.51 -46.64
CA THR A 127 -7.64 0.72 -47.53
C THR A 127 -6.34 0.31 -46.90
N ALA A 128 -5.61 -0.57 -47.57
CA ALA A 128 -4.16 -0.89 -47.53
C ALA A 128 -3.54 -1.50 -46.24
N ALA A 129 -2.55 -2.37 -46.46
CA ALA A 129 -1.84 -3.21 -45.49
C ALA A 129 -1.23 -2.51 -44.24
N SER A 130 -0.96 -1.22 -44.30
CA SER A 130 -0.49 -0.40 -43.16
C SER A 130 -1.59 -0.03 -42.16
N THR A 131 -2.84 0.03 -42.63
CA THR A 131 -4.02 0.30 -41.78
C THR A 131 -4.44 -0.91 -40.95
N LEU A 132 -4.13 -2.13 -41.37
CA LEU A 132 -4.45 -3.36 -40.64
C LEU A 132 -3.62 -3.54 -39.37
N ASP A 133 -2.33 -3.19 -39.39
CA ASP A 133 -1.44 -3.23 -38.21
C ASP A 133 -1.88 -2.27 -37.11
N ASN A 134 -2.24 -1.06 -37.50
CA ASN A 134 -2.64 -0.02 -36.54
C ASN A 134 -4.02 -0.30 -35.96
N GLY A 135 -4.95 -0.85 -36.76
CA GLY A 135 -6.25 -1.31 -36.28
C GLY A 135 -6.15 -2.49 -35.27
N PHE A 136 -5.22 -3.39 -35.49
CA PHE A 136 -4.93 -4.48 -34.56
C PHE A 136 -4.38 -3.96 -33.23
N ASN A 137 -3.37 -3.09 -33.27
CA ASN A 137 -2.76 -2.54 -32.07
C ASN A 137 -3.73 -1.62 -31.31
N ALA A 138 -4.57 -0.84 -31.99
CA ALA A 138 -5.61 -0.03 -31.37
C ALA A 138 -6.63 -0.93 -30.60
N ASN A 139 -7.05 -2.05 -31.17
CA ASN A 139 -7.90 -3.00 -30.45
C ASN A 139 -7.20 -3.61 -29.21
N LEU A 140 -5.91 -3.88 -29.26
CA LEU A 140 -5.16 -4.36 -28.10
C LEU A 140 -5.09 -3.30 -27.01
N MET A 141 -4.93 -2.02 -27.36
CA MET A 141 -4.95 -0.93 -26.39
C MET A 141 -6.33 -0.78 -25.74
N LEU A 142 -7.41 -0.86 -26.52
CA LEU A 142 -8.77 -0.90 -25.96
C LEU A 142 -8.97 -2.06 -24.97
N ALA A 143 -8.43 -3.23 -25.26
CA ALA A 143 -8.48 -4.36 -24.33
C ALA A 143 -7.71 -4.06 -23.04
N LYS A 144 -6.51 -3.47 -23.13
CA LYS A 144 -5.71 -3.09 -21.96
C LYS A 144 -6.36 -1.97 -21.16
N ILE A 145 -6.95 -0.97 -21.81
CA ILE A 145 -7.77 0.06 -21.17
C ILE A 145 -8.94 -0.58 -20.42
N GLY A 146 -9.63 -1.54 -21.03
CA GLY A 146 -10.70 -2.30 -20.39
C GLY A 146 -10.20 -3.07 -19.15
N ASP A 147 -9.08 -3.78 -19.28
CA ASP A 147 -8.47 -4.54 -18.19
C ASP A 147 -8.05 -3.62 -17.03
N THR A 148 -7.53 -2.43 -17.34
CA THR A 148 -7.10 -1.45 -16.34
C THR A 148 -8.29 -0.83 -15.61
N ASN A 149 -9.34 -0.42 -16.34
CA ASN A 149 -10.58 0.06 -15.74
C ASN A 149 -11.25 -1.02 -14.86
N TYR A 150 -11.23 -2.28 -15.29
CA TYR A 150 -11.69 -3.39 -14.47
C TYR A 150 -10.95 -3.46 -13.12
N ARG A 151 -9.62 -3.29 -13.12
CA ARG A 151 -8.81 -3.30 -11.91
C ARG A 151 -9.04 -2.06 -11.03
N LEU A 152 -9.39 -0.92 -11.62
CA LEU A 152 -9.81 0.28 -10.91
C LEU A 152 -11.24 0.18 -10.34
N GLY A 153 -11.97 -0.91 -10.64
CA GLY A 153 -13.35 -1.07 -10.24
C GLY A 153 -14.36 -0.32 -11.14
N GLN A 154 -13.89 0.31 -12.20
CA GLN A 154 -14.67 1.10 -13.17
C GLN A 154 -15.29 0.17 -14.21
N MET A 155 -16.35 -0.55 -13.81
CA MET A 155 -16.94 -1.62 -14.63
C MET A 155 -17.64 -1.12 -15.90
N ALA A 156 -18.22 0.08 -15.87
CA ALA A 156 -18.89 0.69 -17.03
C ALA A 156 -17.85 1.10 -18.08
N GLU A 157 -16.77 1.72 -17.67
CA GLU A 157 -15.64 2.12 -18.51
C GLU A 157 -14.93 0.92 -19.11
N ALA A 158 -14.73 -0.14 -18.30
CA ALA A 158 -14.17 -1.41 -18.76
C ALA A 158 -15.05 -2.03 -19.86
N SER A 159 -16.36 -2.09 -19.64
CA SER A 159 -17.32 -2.61 -20.64
C SER A 159 -17.31 -1.78 -21.92
N THR A 160 -17.30 -0.45 -21.78
CA THR A 160 -17.25 0.47 -22.91
C THR A 160 -16.00 0.25 -23.76
N ALA A 161 -14.84 0.10 -23.13
CA ALA A 161 -13.59 -0.16 -23.83
C ALA A 161 -13.66 -1.47 -24.65
N TYR A 162 -14.16 -2.55 -24.05
CA TYR A 162 -14.31 -3.82 -24.76
C TYR A 162 -15.33 -3.76 -25.91
N PHE A 163 -16.48 -3.12 -25.71
CA PHE A 163 -17.47 -2.98 -26.77
C PHE A 163 -17.05 -2.05 -27.93
N THR A 164 -16.08 -1.17 -27.71
CA THR A 164 -15.48 -0.34 -28.75
C THR A 164 -14.55 -1.12 -29.68
N MET A 165 -14.08 -2.30 -29.23
CA MET A 165 -13.21 -3.15 -30.05
C MET A 165 -13.93 -3.68 -31.30
N THR A 166 -13.24 -3.70 -32.45
CA THR A 166 -13.70 -4.39 -33.65
C THR A 166 -13.30 -5.85 -33.59
N VAL A 167 -14.26 -6.70 -33.23
CA VAL A 167 -14.01 -8.12 -32.94
C VAL A 167 -14.61 -9.00 -34.04
N LYS A 168 -13.80 -9.92 -34.59
CA LYS A 168 -14.23 -10.98 -35.49
C LYS A 168 -13.93 -12.34 -34.88
N LYS A 169 -14.87 -13.30 -34.96
CA LYS A 169 -14.60 -14.65 -34.48
C LYS A 169 -13.69 -15.37 -35.48
N PRO A 170 -12.58 -16.00 -35.02
CA PRO A 170 -11.72 -16.77 -35.92
C PRO A 170 -12.45 -18.00 -36.49
N GLU A 171 -12.15 -18.37 -37.73
CA GLU A 171 -12.68 -19.59 -38.32
C GLU A 171 -12.23 -20.82 -37.53
N SER A 172 -13.18 -21.75 -37.26
CA SER A 172 -12.87 -22.97 -36.51
C SER A 172 -11.89 -23.87 -37.27
N ALA A 173 -11.00 -24.54 -36.51
CA ALA A 173 -10.00 -25.45 -37.07
C ALA A 173 -10.61 -26.58 -37.98
N GLY A 174 -11.83 -27.02 -37.68
CA GLY A 174 -12.54 -28.03 -38.46
C GLY A 174 -12.93 -27.57 -39.87
N ALA A 175 -13.29 -26.30 -40.06
CA ALA A 175 -13.57 -25.73 -41.37
C ALA A 175 -12.30 -25.56 -42.23
N LYS A 176 -11.13 -25.51 -41.63
CA LYS A 176 -9.84 -25.38 -42.33
C LYS A 176 -9.28 -26.71 -42.85
N VAL A 177 -9.52 -27.82 -42.11
CA VAL A 177 -9.05 -29.16 -42.51
C VAL A 177 -9.70 -29.59 -43.82
N THR A 178 -11.00 -29.32 -44.02
CA THR A 178 -11.72 -29.65 -45.24
C THR A 178 -11.26 -28.83 -46.46
N ARG A 179 -10.78 -27.59 -46.28
CA ARG A 179 -10.22 -26.77 -47.37
C ARG A 179 -8.77 -27.13 -47.72
N ARG A 180 -7.97 -27.67 -46.80
CA ARG A 180 -6.55 -27.99 -46.99
C ARG A 180 -6.29 -29.35 -47.61
N LEU A 181 -7.22 -30.31 -47.45
CA LEU A 181 -7.07 -31.63 -48.05
C LEU A 181 -7.13 -31.62 -49.60
N GLY A 182 -7.52 -30.49 -50.19
CA GLY A 182 -7.49 -30.29 -51.65
C GLY A 182 -6.17 -29.75 -52.22
N GLY A 183 -5.16 -29.35 -51.35
CA GLY A 183 -3.97 -28.66 -51.82
C GLY A 183 -2.61 -29.14 -51.25
N LEU A 184 -2.60 -30.12 -50.38
CA LEU A 184 -1.40 -30.53 -49.62
C LEU A 184 -0.84 -31.89 -50.01
N GLY A 185 -0.65 -32.12 -51.31
CA GLY A 185 0.13 -33.27 -51.78
C GLY A 185 1.63 -33.13 -51.66
N ALA A 186 2.18 -31.96 -51.26
CA ALA A 186 3.61 -31.65 -51.35
C ALA A 186 4.39 -31.46 -50.04
N ILE A 187 3.74 -31.49 -48.86
CA ILE A 187 4.44 -31.20 -47.57
C ILE A 187 4.41 -32.39 -46.58
N GLY A 188 3.93 -33.54 -47.00
CA GLY A 188 3.86 -34.76 -46.17
C GLY A 188 5.19 -35.36 -45.77
N GLY A 189 6.30 -34.86 -46.29
CA GLY A 189 7.64 -35.45 -46.09
C GLY A 189 8.49 -34.90 -44.94
N LEU A 190 8.03 -33.82 -44.28
CA LEU A 190 8.86 -33.11 -43.31
C LEU A 190 8.42 -33.26 -41.83
N ILE A 191 7.43 -34.06 -41.52
CA ILE A 191 6.88 -34.17 -40.14
C ILE A 191 7.16 -35.54 -39.50
N SER A 192 7.95 -36.42 -40.10
CA SER A 192 8.10 -37.78 -39.56
C SER A 192 9.42 -38.07 -38.84
N THR A 193 10.29 -37.08 -38.55
CA THR A 193 11.47 -37.34 -37.73
C THR A 193 11.45 -36.51 -36.49
N GLY A 194 11.31 -37.19 -35.36
CA GLY A 194 11.37 -36.60 -34.03
C GLY A 194 12.74 -36.00 -33.69
N ARG A 195 12.70 -34.85 -32.98
CA ARG A 195 13.78 -34.05 -32.35
C ARG A 195 14.54 -33.09 -33.28
N PRO A 196 14.99 -31.92 -32.79
CA PRO A 196 15.06 -31.36 -31.43
C PRO A 196 14.37 -29.99 -31.27
N SER A 197 14.31 -29.51 -30.02
CA SER A 197 13.91 -28.15 -29.61
C SER A 197 14.83 -27.11 -30.26
N ILE A 198 14.36 -26.42 -31.29
CA ILE A 198 15.03 -25.22 -31.80
C ILE A 198 14.35 -24.04 -31.20
N GLU A 199 15.06 -23.32 -30.31
CA GLU A 199 14.70 -21.95 -29.91
C GLU A 199 14.89 -21.07 -31.15
N VAL A 200 13.80 -20.71 -31.81
CA VAL A 200 13.82 -19.76 -32.92
C VAL A 200 13.69 -18.36 -32.34
N PRO A 201 14.64 -17.45 -32.58
CA PRO A 201 14.52 -16.04 -32.18
C PRO A 201 13.24 -15.44 -32.76
N THR A 202 12.56 -14.58 -32.00
CA THR A 202 11.24 -14.00 -32.35
C THR A 202 11.21 -13.29 -33.70
N SER A 203 12.31 -12.73 -34.17
CA SER A 203 12.45 -12.11 -35.49
C SER A 203 12.48 -13.11 -36.65
N SER A 204 12.97 -14.35 -36.46
CA SER A 204 12.98 -15.39 -37.47
C SER A 204 11.62 -16.11 -37.59
N ALA A 205 10.81 -16.08 -36.53
CA ALA A 205 9.51 -16.73 -36.52
C ALA A 205 8.46 -15.99 -37.39
N ILE A 206 8.62 -14.68 -37.58
CA ILE A 206 7.77 -13.88 -38.48
C ILE A 206 8.07 -14.23 -39.96
N GLY A 207 9.31 -14.58 -40.29
CA GLY A 207 9.71 -15.04 -41.61
C GLY A 207 9.13 -16.40 -42.02
N LEU A 208 8.60 -17.18 -41.05
CA LEU A 208 7.94 -18.48 -41.31
C LEU A 208 6.43 -18.38 -41.57
N LEU A 209 5.83 -17.20 -41.43
CA LEU A 209 4.44 -16.94 -41.80
C LEU A 209 4.39 -16.56 -43.28
N GLU A 210 4.39 -17.55 -44.16
CA GLU A 210 4.55 -17.37 -45.62
C GLU A 210 3.42 -16.57 -46.29
N THR A 211 2.30 -16.29 -45.61
CA THR A 211 1.21 -15.55 -46.25
C THR A 211 0.62 -14.45 -45.38
N LYS A 212 0.35 -13.29 -45.96
CA LYS A 212 -0.40 -12.17 -45.35
C LYS A 212 -1.69 -12.64 -44.66
N LYS A 213 -2.34 -13.63 -45.22
CA LYS A 213 -3.59 -14.22 -44.72
C LYS A 213 -3.41 -14.91 -43.37
N GLU A 214 -2.31 -15.62 -43.16
CA GLU A 214 -2.02 -16.30 -41.88
C GLU A 214 -1.72 -15.31 -40.74
N LEU A 215 -1.09 -14.20 -41.07
CA LEU A 215 -0.83 -13.12 -40.13
C LEU A 215 -2.16 -12.43 -39.72
N ASP A 216 -3.06 -12.20 -40.68
CA ASP A 216 -4.35 -11.57 -40.39
C ASP A 216 -5.25 -12.49 -39.55
N GLU A 217 -5.27 -13.80 -39.82
CA GLU A 217 -5.98 -14.77 -39.00
C GLU A 217 -5.44 -14.85 -37.57
N TYR A 218 -4.14 -14.74 -37.40
CA TYR A 218 -3.49 -14.67 -36.09
C TYR A 218 -3.89 -13.41 -35.30
N ARG A 219 -3.90 -12.24 -35.93
CA ARG A 219 -4.34 -10.99 -35.34
C ARG A 219 -5.81 -11.04 -34.91
N VAL A 220 -6.67 -11.59 -35.77
CA VAL A 220 -8.08 -11.81 -35.44
C VAL A 220 -8.22 -12.70 -34.20
N ALA A 221 -7.47 -13.79 -34.11
CA ALA A 221 -7.51 -14.68 -32.96
C ALA A 221 -7.08 -13.97 -31.66
N ILE A 222 -6.03 -13.14 -31.67
CA ILE A 222 -5.57 -12.41 -30.48
C ILE A 222 -6.61 -11.38 -30.04
N VAL A 223 -7.16 -10.58 -30.95
CA VAL A 223 -8.20 -9.60 -30.63
C VAL A 223 -9.42 -10.29 -30.02
N TYR A 224 -9.84 -11.40 -30.62
CA TYR A 224 -10.94 -12.18 -30.10
C TYR A 224 -10.67 -12.75 -28.70
N MET A 225 -9.47 -13.31 -28.46
CA MET A 225 -9.07 -13.83 -27.16
C MET A 225 -9.07 -12.73 -26.08
N THR A 226 -8.54 -11.55 -26.39
CA THR A 226 -8.50 -10.44 -25.42
C THR A 226 -9.89 -9.93 -25.09
N PHE A 227 -10.77 -9.82 -26.09
CA PHE A 227 -12.18 -9.46 -25.89
C PHE A 227 -12.90 -10.49 -25.00
N GLU A 228 -12.79 -11.77 -25.32
CA GLU A 228 -13.43 -12.85 -24.55
C GLU A 228 -12.90 -12.90 -23.11
N LEU A 229 -11.61 -12.68 -22.89
CA LEU A 229 -11.03 -12.58 -21.55
C LEU A 229 -11.64 -11.40 -20.77
N GLY A 230 -11.77 -10.24 -21.41
CA GLY A 230 -12.36 -9.06 -20.78
C GLY A 230 -13.83 -9.28 -20.41
N MET A 231 -14.64 -9.74 -21.36
CA MET A 231 -16.06 -10.02 -21.11
C MET A 231 -16.27 -11.10 -20.05
N GLY A 232 -15.39 -12.13 -20.04
CA GLY A 232 -15.39 -13.15 -19.00
C GLY A 232 -15.11 -12.58 -17.61
N ARG A 233 -14.18 -11.64 -17.46
CA ARG A 233 -13.89 -10.97 -16.19
C ARG A 233 -15.07 -10.14 -15.69
N ILE A 234 -15.74 -9.41 -16.56
CA ILE A 234 -16.95 -8.65 -16.20
C ILE A 234 -18.05 -9.60 -15.71
N ALA A 235 -18.33 -10.69 -16.45
CA ALA A 235 -19.31 -11.68 -16.04
C ALA A 235 -18.94 -12.32 -14.68
N PHE A 236 -17.65 -12.62 -14.48
CA PHE A 236 -17.16 -13.19 -13.22
C PHE A 236 -17.32 -12.22 -12.04
N ALA A 237 -17.06 -10.93 -12.23
CA ALA A 237 -17.29 -9.90 -11.20
C ALA A 237 -18.77 -9.77 -10.85
N ASN A 238 -19.65 -9.89 -11.85
CA ASN A 238 -21.09 -9.90 -11.68
C ASN A 238 -21.64 -11.23 -11.11
N LYS A 239 -20.77 -12.17 -10.75
CA LYS A 239 -21.10 -13.51 -10.21
C LYS A 239 -21.85 -14.41 -11.22
N ASP A 240 -21.88 -14.06 -12.50
CA ASP A 240 -22.39 -14.90 -13.58
C ASP A 240 -21.30 -15.88 -14.04
N LEU A 241 -21.17 -16.98 -13.29
CA LEU A 241 -20.12 -17.96 -13.52
C LEU A 241 -20.31 -18.74 -14.84
N GLU A 242 -21.54 -18.91 -15.30
CA GLU A 242 -21.83 -19.62 -16.56
C GLU A 242 -21.35 -18.80 -17.75
N THR A 243 -21.74 -17.54 -17.83
CA THR A 243 -21.30 -16.62 -18.87
C THR A 243 -19.78 -16.42 -18.82
N ALA A 244 -19.21 -16.24 -17.61
CA ALA A 244 -17.77 -16.12 -17.43
C ALA A 244 -17.02 -17.34 -17.99
N ARG A 245 -17.46 -18.56 -17.64
CA ARG A 245 -16.87 -19.81 -18.13
C ARG A 245 -16.93 -19.90 -19.64
N LYS A 246 -18.06 -19.53 -20.25
CA LYS A 246 -18.24 -19.56 -21.71
C LYS A 246 -17.25 -18.62 -22.41
N HIS A 247 -17.11 -17.39 -21.92
CA HIS A 247 -16.17 -16.43 -22.48
C HIS A 247 -14.71 -16.90 -22.31
N PHE A 248 -14.30 -17.36 -21.13
CA PHE A 248 -12.95 -17.85 -20.90
C PHE A 248 -12.65 -19.12 -21.73
N GLN A 249 -13.63 -20.00 -21.93
CA GLN A 249 -13.50 -21.17 -22.82
C GLN A 249 -13.35 -20.75 -24.29
N ASN A 250 -14.14 -19.79 -24.76
CA ASN A 250 -13.99 -19.22 -26.09
C ASN A 250 -12.59 -18.65 -26.34
N ALA A 251 -12.03 -17.93 -25.34
CA ALA A 251 -10.66 -17.42 -25.40
C ALA A 251 -9.63 -18.56 -25.48
N LEU A 252 -9.80 -19.61 -24.66
CA LEU A 252 -8.90 -20.77 -24.65
C LEU A 252 -8.96 -21.52 -25.98
N ASP A 253 -10.16 -21.75 -26.52
CA ASP A 253 -10.41 -22.48 -27.78
C ASP A 253 -9.84 -21.72 -28.97
N ALA A 254 -10.02 -20.40 -29.02
CA ALA A 254 -9.43 -19.55 -30.06
C ALA A 254 -7.89 -19.63 -30.06
N GLY A 255 -7.27 -19.64 -28.87
CA GLY A 255 -5.84 -19.81 -28.73
C GLY A 255 -5.31 -21.21 -29.03
N SER A 256 -6.16 -22.22 -28.87
CA SER A 256 -5.80 -23.62 -29.12
C SER A 256 -6.08 -24.03 -30.59
N GLY A 257 -7.11 -23.45 -31.20
CA GLY A 257 -7.55 -23.69 -32.58
C GLY A 257 -6.79 -22.86 -33.61
N ALA A 258 -6.10 -21.82 -33.21
CA ALA A 258 -5.17 -21.11 -34.08
C ALA A 258 -4.10 -22.08 -34.62
N LEU A 259 -3.71 -21.92 -35.88
CA LEU A 259 -2.79 -22.77 -36.61
C LEU A 259 -1.69 -23.39 -35.74
N PRO A 260 -1.36 -24.69 -35.91
CA PRO A 260 -0.33 -25.36 -35.09
C PRO A 260 1.01 -24.61 -35.03
N VAL A 261 1.37 -23.88 -36.06
CA VAL A 261 2.57 -23.03 -36.14
C VAL A 261 2.45 -21.85 -35.19
N VAL A 262 1.31 -21.18 -35.12
CA VAL A 262 1.10 -20.02 -34.25
C VAL A 262 1.05 -20.44 -32.75
N ALA A 263 0.48 -21.62 -32.49
CA ALA A 263 0.55 -22.19 -31.13
C ALA A 263 1.98 -22.49 -30.68
N LYS A 264 2.87 -22.83 -31.61
CA LYS A 264 4.30 -23.03 -31.38
C LYS A 264 5.07 -21.72 -31.20
N LEU A 265 4.61 -20.60 -31.74
CA LEU A 265 5.27 -19.30 -31.68
C LEU A 265 5.20 -18.61 -30.30
N GLY A 266 4.60 -19.22 -29.31
CA GLY A 266 4.59 -18.73 -27.93
C GLY A 266 3.63 -17.55 -27.67
N GLN A 267 3.34 -16.73 -28.66
CA GLN A 267 2.57 -15.48 -28.48
C GLN A 267 1.13 -15.67 -28.01
N THR A 268 0.48 -16.79 -28.32
CA THR A 268 -0.85 -17.12 -27.79
C THR A 268 -0.79 -17.78 -26.41
N ARG A 269 0.41 -18.22 -25.97
CA ARG A 269 0.57 -18.96 -24.70
C ARG A 269 0.17 -18.10 -23.50
N ARG A 270 0.54 -16.82 -23.51
CA ARG A 270 0.16 -15.87 -22.45
C ARG A 270 -1.37 -15.75 -22.31
N PHE A 271 -2.10 -15.64 -23.41
CA PHE A 271 -3.56 -15.56 -23.40
C PHE A 271 -4.20 -16.86 -22.94
N ARG A 272 -3.65 -18.00 -23.36
CA ARG A 272 -4.11 -19.33 -22.89
C ARG A 272 -3.82 -19.52 -21.40
N ALA A 273 -2.67 -19.05 -20.91
CA ALA A 273 -2.36 -19.06 -19.49
C ALA A 273 -3.35 -18.20 -18.70
N ALA A 274 -3.62 -16.98 -19.16
CA ALA A 274 -4.63 -16.11 -18.54
C ALA A 274 -6.03 -16.74 -18.56
N ALA A 275 -6.45 -17.33 -19.70
CA ALA A 275 -7.76 -18.01 -19.82
C ALA A 275 -7.87 -19.22 -18.86
N ARG A 276 -6.80 -20.03 -18.75
CA ARG A 276 -6.77 -21.16 -17.81
C ARG A 276 -6.80 -20.72 -16.36
N THR A 277 -6.08 -19.66 -16.01
CA THR A 277 -6.15 -19.06 -14.67
C THR A 277 -7.58 -18.66 -14.35
N SER A 278 -8.24 -17.92 -15.25
CA SER A 278 -9.63 -17.49 -15.06
C SER A 278 -10.63 -18.65 -15.02
N LEU A 279 -10.44 -19.70 -15.83
CA LEU A 279 -11.25 -20.94 -15.76
C LEU A 279 -11.02 -21.67 -14.44
N GLY A 280 -9.78 -21.66 -13.93
CA GLY A 280 -9.43 -22.18 -12.61
C GLY A 280 -10.18 -21.44 -11.51
N ASP A 281 -10.25 -20.10 -11.58
CA ASP A 281 -11.01 -19.29 -10.63
C ASP A 281 -12.51 -19.58 -10.66
N VAL A 282 -13.09 -19.75 -11.86
CA VAL A 282 -14.50 -20.21 -12.01
C VAL A 282 -14.68 -21.58 -11.37
N ALA A 283 -13.82 -22.53 -11.68
CA ALA A 283 -13.89 -23.89 -11.13
C ALA A 283 -13.76 -23.91 -9.60
N LEU A 284 -12.90 -23.06 -9.02
CA LEU A 284 -12.78 -22.87 -7.57
C LEU A 284 -14.10 -22.41 -6.95
N ARG A 285 -14.73 -21.39 -7.54
CA ARG A 285 -16.03 -20.87 -7.05
C ARG A 285 -17.15 -21.88 -7.18
N GLU A 286 -17.08 -22.78 -8.18
CA GLU A 286 -18.01 -23.89 -8.36
C GLU A 286 -17.72 -25.12 -7.49
N GLY A 287 -16.65 -25.10 -6.67
CA GLY A 287 -16.23 -26.23 -5.83
C GLY A 287 -15.55 -27.38 -6.58
N ARG A 288 -15.21 -27.20 -7.85
CA ARG A 288 -14.56 -28.18 -8.73
C ARG A 288 -13.04 -28.13 -8.57
N PHE A 289 -12.54 -28.46 -7.39
CA PHE A 289 -11.14 -28.21 -6.99
C PHE A 289 -10.12 -28.98 -7.83
N LYS A 290 -10.46 -30.21 -8.27
CA LYS A 290 -9.60 -31.02 -9.14
C LYS A 290 -9.44 -30.40 -10.53
N ASP A 291 -10.52 -29.85 -11.09
CA ASP A 291 -10.45 -29.16 -12.38
C ASP A 291 -9.66 -27.86 -12.25
N ALA A 292 -9.92 -27.13 -11.17
CA ALA A 292 -9.20 -25.91 -10.85
C ALA A 292 -7.68 -26.14 -10.74
N SER A 293 -7.25 -27.15 -9.96
CA SER A 293 -5.82 -27.46 -9.78
C SER A 293 -5.12 -27.78 -11.12
N LYS A 294 -5.79 -28.52 -11.99
CA LYS A 294 -5.29 -28.82 -13.33
C LYS A 294 -5.16 -27.54 -14.18
N MET A 295 -6.20 -26.68 -14.20
CA MET A 295 -6.17 -25.43 -14.98
C MET A 295 -5.06 -24.51 -14.51
N PHE A 296 -4.87 -24.34 -13.21
CA PHE A 296 -3.80 -23.52 -12.65
C PHE A 296 -2.41 -24.10 -12.89
N SER A 297 -2.23 -25.42 -12.79
CA SER A 297 -0.96 -26.08 -13.11
C SER A 297 -0.57 -25.85 -14.57
N ASP A 298 -1.50 -26.05 -15.51
CA ASP A 298 -1.28 -25.81 -16.94
C ASP A 298 -1.02 -24.33 -17.25
N ALA A 299 -1.65 -23.42 -16.50
CA ALA A 299 -1.44 -21.98 -16.62
C ALA A 299 -0.04 -21.59 -16.13
N ALA A 300 0.37 -22.06 -14.95
CA ALA A 300 1.68 -21.77 -14.36
C ALA A 300 2.83 -22.29 -15.25
N GLU A 301 2.68 -23.50 -15.80
CA GLU A 301 3.67 -24.05 -16.75
C GLU A 301 3.73 -23.21 -18.04
N GLY A 302 2.58 -22.77 -18.56
CA GLY A 302 2.53 -21.89 -19.72
C GLY A 302 3.19 -20.54 -19.48
N ALA A 303 2.90 -19.91 -18.33
CA ALA A 303 3.50 -18.64 -17.92
C ALA A 303 5.01 -18.75 -17.72
N LYS A 304 5.48 -19.85 -17.10
CA LYS A 304 6.91 -20.13 -16.88
C LYS A 304 7.67 -20.24 -18.21
N LYS A 305 7.11 -20.90 -19.23
CA LYS A 305 7.74 -21.04 -20.56
C LYS A 305 7.91 -19.70 -21.29
N ASP A 306 7.13 -18.70 -20.94
CA ASP A 306 7.17 -17.35 -21.52
C ASP A 306 7.84 -16.33 -20.57
N GLU A 307 8.38 -16.78 -19.43
CA GLU A 307 9.00 -15.95 -18.39
C GLU A 307 8.08 -14.81 -17.91
N ARG A 308 6.76 -15.06 -17.87
CA ARG A 308 5.74 -14.09 -17.49
C ARG A 308 5.43 -14.22 -16.01
N LEU A 309 6.22 -13.54 -15.16
CA LEU A 309 6.08 -13.55 -13.71
C LEU A 309 4.71 -13.02 -13.27
N ASP A 310 4.18 -12.02 -13.98
CA ASP A 310 2.85 -11.42 -13.76
C ASP A 310 1.68 -12.40 -13.96
N LEU A 311 1.84 -13.41 -14.80
CA LEU A 311 0.87 -14.49 -15.00
C LEU A 311 1.18 -15.73 -14.15
N MET A 312 2.41 -15.86 -13.71
CA MET A 312 2.90 -17.05 -13.00
C MET A 312 2.40 -17.09 -11.56
N TRP A 313 2.58 -16.01 -10.79
CA TRP A 313 2.19 -16.01 -9.39
C TRP A 313 0.67 -16.18 -9.17
N PRO A 314 -0.27 -15.60 -9.98
CA PRO A 314 -1.70 -15.86 -9.78
C PRO A 314 -2.07 -17.32 -10.03
N ALA A 315 -1.45 -17.95 -11.04
CA ALA A 315 -1.66 -19.37 -11.33
C ALA A 315 -1.09 -20.27 -10.22
N GLN A 316 0.09 -19.95 -9.68
CA GLN A 316 0.70 -20.67 -8.56
C GLN A 316 -0.14 -20.54 -7.28
N ARG A 317 -0.66 -19.31 -6.97
CA ARG A 317 -1.61 -19.11 -5.87
C ARG A 317 -2.84 -19.97 -6.04
N GLY A 318 -3.48 -19.91 -7.22
CA GLY A 318 -4.68 -20.68 -7.54
C GLY A 318 -4.44 -22.19 -7.41
N LEU A 319 -3.27 -22.68 -7.82
CA LEU A 319 -2.86 -24.07 -7.64
C LEU A 319 -2.76 -24.40 -6.14
N GLY A 320 -2.08 -23.58 -5.36
CA GLY A 320 -1.98 -23.77 -3.90
C GLY A 320 -3.35 -23.86 -3.26
N ARG A 321 -4.23 -22.90 -3.53
CA ARG A 321 -5.60 -22.87 -2.98
C ARG A 321 -6.44 -24.06 -3.40
N SER A 322 -6.40 -24.44 -4.68
CA SER A 322 -7.18 -25.55 -5.20
C SER A 322 -6.74 -26.90 -4.62
N LEU A 323 -5.42 -27.13 -4.51
CA LEU A 323 -4.87 -28.35 -3.89
C LEU A 323 -5.19 -28.41 -2.39
N TRP A 324 -5.15 -27.25 -1.69
CA TRP A 324 -5.50 -27.17 -0.28
C TRP A 324 -6.96 -27.57 -0.03
N LEU A 325 -7.88 -27.01 -0.81
CA LEU A 325 -9.31 -27.31 -0.71
C LEU A 325 -9.63 -28.74 -1.16
N GLN A 326 -8.96 -29.24 -2.20
CA GLN A 326 -9.08 -30.61 -2.63
C GLN A 326 -8.63 -31.61 -1.54
N ALA A 327 -7.50 -31.31 -0.88
CA ALA A 327 -6.97 -32.13 0.21
C ALA A 327 -7.91 -32.27 1.40
N ALA A 328 -8.79 -31.30 1.62
CA ALA A 328 -9.81 -31.34 2.65
C ALA A 328 -10.96 -32.34 2.32
N GLN A 329 -11.15 -32.67 1.06
CA GLN A 329 -12.16 -33.63 0.59
C GLN A 329 -11.64 -35.06 0.46
N GLU A 330 -10.32 -35.26 0.52
CA GLU A 330 -9.70 -36.56 0.32
C GLU A 330 -9.35 -37.20 1.68
N LYS A 331 -9.51 -38.52 1.80
CA LYS A 331 -9.19 -39.28 3.02
C LYS A 331 -7.69 -39.19 3.39
N ASP A 332 -6.81 -39.16 2.41
CA ASP A 332 -5.37 -39.00 2.56
C ASP A 332 -4.90 -37.74 1.76
N GLY A 333 -5.22 -36.60 2.30
CA GLY A 333 -4.87 -35.32 1.68
C GLY A 333 -3.46 -34.82 1.99
N ALA A 334 -2.63 -35.55 2.78
CA ALA A 334 -1.33 -35.06 3.25
C ALA A 334 -0.40 -34.64 2.09
N LYS A 335 -0.25 -35.49 1.08
CA LYS A 335 0.58 -35.20 -0.10
C LYS A 335 0.10 -33.96 -0.87
N MET A 336 -1.22 -33.80 -0.97
CA MET A 336 -1.79 -32.62 -1.64
C MET A 336 -1.57 -31.34 -0.83
N ARG A 337 -1.63 -31.42 0.53
CA ARG A 337 -1.28 -30.28 1.38
C ARG A 337 0.18 -29.87 1.18
N ASP A 338 1.11 -30.83 1.15
CA ASP A 338 2.52 -30.52 0.88
C ASP A 338 2.71 -29.87 -0.51
N GLN A 339 2.00 -30.35 -1.54
CA GLN A 339 2.00 -29.75 -2.86
C GLN A 339 1.42 -28.34 -2.85
N ALA A 340 0.35 -28.11 -2.09
CA ALA A 340 -0.25 -26.78 -1.91
C ALA A 340 0.73 -25.79 -1.27
N LEU A 341 1.42 -26.20 -0.18
CA LEU A 341 2.43 -25.39 0.48
C LEU A 341 3.59 -25.02 -0.48
N ASN A 342 4.02 -25.97 -1.30
CA ASN A 342 5.05 -25.71 -2.30
C ASN A 342 4.58 -24.72 -3.38
N ALA A 343 3.34 -24.86 -3.83
CA ALA A 343 2.76 -23.91 -4.80
C ALA A 343 2.66 -22.48 -4.23
N TYR A 344 2.32 -22.33 -2.94
CA TYR A 344 2.34 -21.05 -2.25
C TYR A 344 3.78 -20.48 -2.10
N ARG A 345 4.77 -21.33 -1.75
CA ARG A 345 6.18 -20.90 -1.72
C ARG A 345 6.65 -20.39 -3.08
N ASP A 346 6.27 -21.10 -4.15
CA ASP A 346 6.60 -20.70 -5.52
C ASP A 346 5.94 -19.35 -5.88
N ALA A 347 4.68 -19.15 -5.51
CA ALA A 347 3.97 -17.89 -5.73
C ALA A 347 4.64 -16.73 -4.98
N LEU A 348 4.96 -16.91 -3.69
CA LEU A 348 5.66 -15.92 -2.88
C LEU A 348 7.05 -15.60 -3.44
N LYS A 349 7.81 -16.62 -3.87
CA LYS A 349 9.11 -16.42 -4.51
C LYS A 349 8.98 -15.58 -5.79
N THR A 350 7.96 -15.85 -6.61
CA THR A 350 7.71 -15.09 -7.83
C THR A 350 7.36 -13.63 -7.51
N ILE A 351 6.52 -13.40 -6.50
CA ILE A 351 6.16 -12.06 -6.02
C ILE A 351 7.40 -11.32 -5.50
N GLU A 352 8.26 -11.97 -4.68
CA GLU A 352 9.48 -11.35 -4.17
C GLU A 352 10.47 -11.01 -5.30
N THR A 353 10.50 -11.79 -6.38
CA THR A 353 11.30 -11.48 -7.58
C THR A 353 10.80 -10.19 -8.25
N ILE A 354 9.48 -10.05 -8.45
CA ILE A 354 8.88 -8.82 -9.00
C ILE A 354 9.15 -7.64 -8.05
N ARG A 355 8.96 -7.84 -6.73
CA ARG A 355 9.18 -6.80 -5.73
C ARG A 355 10.62 -6.29 -5.71
N ALA A 356 11.59 -7.19 -5.81
CA ALA A 356 13.01 -6.82 -5.83
C ALA A 356 13.37 -5.91 -7.02
N GLY A 357 12.65 -6.05 -8.14
CA GLY A 357 12.77 -5.18 -9.31
C GLY A 357 11.67 -4.09 -9.39
N SER A 358 10.92 -3.84 -8.31
CA SER A 358 9.85 -2.84 -8.29
C SER A 358 10.38 -1.41 -8.27
N LEU A 359 9.55 -0.50 -8.74
CA LEU A 359 9.76 0.93 -8.60
C LEU A 359 9.83 1.33 -7.11
N ARG A 360 10.54 2.42 -6.82
CA ARG A 360 10.88 2.81 -5.44
C ARG A 360 9.97 3.85 -4.84
N ALA A 361 9.14 4.53 -5.62
CA ALA A 361 8.13 5.41 -5.07
C ALA A 361 7.26 4.65 -4.06
N ASP A 362 6.96 5.30 -2.95
CA ASP A 362 6.20 4.70 -1.86
C ASP A 362 4.83 4.18 -2.32
N GLU A 363 4.19 4.91 -3.20
CA GLU A 363 2.91 4.50 -3.79
C GLU A 363 3.03 3.21 -4.61
N SER A 364 4.09 3.06 -5.41
CA SER A 364 4.36 1.84 -6.18
C SER A 364 4.53 0.63 -5.28
N ARG A 365 5.34 0.78 -4.21
CA ARG A 365 5.60 -0.30 -3.24
C ARG A 365 4.33 -0.72 -2.52
N THR A 366 3.59 0.26 -1.99
CA THR A 366 2.39 0.01 -1.19
C THR A 366 1.26 -0.57 -2.03
N THR A 367 1.09 -0.11 -3.27
CA THR A 367 0.04 -0.60 -4.16
C THR A 367 0.32 -2.01 -4.65
N PHE A 368 1.56 -2.32 -5.04
CA PHE A 368 1.94 -3.67 -5.43
C PHE A 368 1.72 -4.69 -4.30
N LEU A 369 2.15 -4.35 -3.07
CA LEU A 369 1.93 -5.22 -1.92
C LEU A 369 0.45 -5.41 -1.60
N ALA A 370 -0.37 -4.37 -1.71
CA ALA A 370 -1.81 -4.49 -1.54
C ALA A 370 -2.44 -5.48 -2.54
N THR A 371 -1.96 -5.52 -3.79
CA THR A 371 -2.47 -6.46 -4.81
C THR A 371 -2.07 -7.91 -4.57
N THR A 372 -0.95 -8.15 -3.88
CA THR A 372 -0.40 -9.49 -3.63
C THR A 372 -0.69 -10.01 -2.22
N ARG A 373 -1.24 -9.17 -1.34
CA ARG A 373 -1.47 -9.49 0.07
C ARG A 373 -2.22 -10.80 0.30
N ASP A 374 -3.24 -11.08 -0.49
CA ASP A 374 -4.02 -12.32 -0.36
C ASP A 374 -3.16 -13.59 -0.46
N VAL A 375 -2.04 -13.55 -1.22
CA VAL A 375 -1.14 -14.69 -1.35
C VAL A 375 -0.41 -14.96 -0.04
N TYR A 376 0.05 -13.88 0.62
CA TYR A 376 0.70 -13.99 1.93
C TYR A 376 -0.29 -14.51 2.98
N ASP A 377 -1.51 -13.97 3.01
CA ASP A 377 -2.54 -14.37 3.98
C ASP A 377 -2.94 -15.85 3.79
N GLU A 378 -3.17 -16.28 2.53
CA GLU A 378 -3.52 -17.68 2.23
C GLU A 378 -2.37 -18.64 2.55
N ALA A 379 -1.14 -18.27 2.20
CA ALA A 379 0.04 -19.07 2.50
C ALA A 379 0.26 -19.18 4.02
N ALA A 380 0.28 -18.05 4.73
CA ALA A 380 0.45 -18.04 6.18
C ALA A 380 -0.61 -18.90 6.87
N SER A 381 -1.89 -18.76 6.44
CA SER A 381 -2.99 -19.59 6.98
C SER A 381 -2.79 -21.08 6.72
N ALA A 382 -2.34 -21.47 5.53
CA ALA A 382 -2.10 -22.88 5.20
C ALA A 382 -0.97 -23.47 6.06
N PHE A 383 0.11 -22.73 6.29
CA PHE A 383 1.21 -23.15 7.18
C PHE A 383 0.77 -23.21 8.65
N ALA A 384 0.00 -22.23 9.13
CA ALA A 384 -0.57 -22.22 10.48
C ALA A 384 -1.47 -23.44 10.73
N GLU A 385 -2.35 -23.73 9.77
CA GLU A 385 -3.22 -24.90 9.87
C GLU A 385 -2.43 -26.22 9.89
N MET A 386 -1.36 -26.33 9.09
CA MET A 386 -0.46 -27.48 9.15
C MET A 386 0.23 -27.61 10.51
N ALA A 387 0.63 -26.51 11.12
CA ALA A 387 1.19 -26.52 12.48
C ALA A 387 0.17 -27.10 13.48
N LEU A 388 -1.07 -26.61 13.45
CA LEU A 388 -2.14 -27.06 14.35
C LEU A 388 -2.54 -28.51 14.11
N MET A 389 -2.60 -28.97 12.85
CA MET A 389 -2.89 -30.37 12.52
C MET A 389 -1.82 -31.32 13.06
N ASN A 390 -0.57 -30.91 13.14
CA ASN A 390 0.54 -31.70 13.64
C ASN A 390 0.68 -31.62 15.18
N THR A 391 -0.03 -30.70 15.86
CA THR A 391 -0.11 -30.62 17.33
C THR A 391 -1.24 -31.46 17.90
N SER A 392 -2.19 -31.92 17.09
CA SER A 392 -3.44 -32.64 17.54
C SER A 392 -3.23 -34.01 18.19
N GLY A 393 -2.00 -34.38 18.52
CA GLY A 393 -1.68 -35.54 19.38
C GLY A 393 -1.58 -35.25 20.88
N SER A 394 -1.70 -33.96 21.30
CA SER A 394 -1.57 -33.54 22.70
C SER A 394 -2.62 -32.46 23.01
N ALA A 395 -3.71 -32.90 23.62
CA ALA A 395 -4.72 -32.10 24.35
C ALA A 395 -5.38 -30.89 23.62
N ALA A 396 -6.62 -31.09 23.27
CA ALA A 396 -7.63 -30.01 23.21
C ALA A 396 -7.70 -29.34 24.59
N GLY A 397 -7.25 -28.11 24.69
CA GLY A 397 -7.34 -27.28 25.90
C GLY A 397 -6.03 -26.59 26.21
N GLY A 398 -5.88 -25.34 25.76
CA GLY A 398 -5.09 -24.27 26.30
C GLY A 398 -3.87 -24.63 27.15
N ALA A 399 -2.89 -25.32 26.62
CA ALA A 399 -1.63 -25.49 27.31
C ALA A 399 -0.52 -24.77 26.57
N SER A 400 0.09 -23.84 27.25
CA SER A 400 1.33 -23.11 26.94
C SER A 400 2.52 -24.08 26.81
N ALA A 401 2.45 -25.05 25.91
CA ALA A 401 3.58 -25.88 25.56
C ALA A 401 4.35 -25.20 24.42
N SER A 402 5.61 -24.87 24.65
CA SER A 402 6.51 -24.43 23.59
C SER A 402 6.47 -25.45 22.44
N LEU A 403 6.08 -24.99 21.24
CA LEU A 403 6.03 -25.83 20.06
C LEU A 403 7.44 -26.34 19.73
N SER A 404 7.56 -27.59 19.28
CA SER A 404 8.82 -28.21 18.87
C SER A 404 8.64 -29.07 17.61
N GLY A 405 9.73 -29.33 16.89
CA GLY A 405 9.72 -30.15 15.69
C GLY A 405 8.88 -29.57 14.55
N LYS A 406 8.21 -30.43 13.77
CA LYS A 406 7.41 -30.00 12.62
C LYS A 406 6.36 -28.92 12.91
N PRO A 407 5.59 -28.94 14.02
CA PRO A 407 4.70 -27.86 14.38
C PRO A 407 5.41 -26.51 14.52
N LEU A 408 6.59 -26.48 15.12
CA LEU A 408 7.40 -25.27 15.22
C LEU A 408 7.90 -24.80 13.84
N ASP A 409 8.34 -25.71 12.99
CA ASP A 409 8.81 -25.40 11.64
C ASP A 409 7.69 -24.75 10.81
N TYR A 410 6.48 -25.29 10.84
CA TYR A 410 5.32 -24.72 10.15
C TYR A 410 4.88 -23.40 10.77
N THR A 411 4.91 -23.27 12.08
CA THR A 411 4.60 -22.02 12.79
C THR A 411 5.62 -20.94 12.44
N SER A 412 6.90 -21.28 12.42
CA SER A 412 7.99 -20.35 12.07
C SER A 412 7.87 -19.85 10.63
N GLU A 413 7.51 -20.76 9.71
CA GLU A 413 7.30 -20.38 8.30
C GLU A 413 6.05 -19.53 8.14
N SER A 414 4.93 -19.86 8.81
CA SER A 414 3.73 -19.05 8.84
C SER A 414 3.99 -17.64 9.37
N PHE A 415 4.71 -17.54 10.50
CA PHE A 415 5.12 -16.26 11.08
C PHE A 415 5.98 -15.44 10.11
N ARG A 416 7.01 -16.08 9.51
CA ARG A 416 7.88 -15.42 8.53
C ARG A 416 7.12 -14.88 7.32
N ILE A 417 6.13 -15.65 6.82
CA ILE A 417 5.26 -15.22 5.71
C ILE A 417 4.38 -14.05 6.14
N THR A 418 3.85 -14.08 7.35
CA THR A 418 3.04 -12.99 7.92
C THR A 418 3.85 -11.69 8.01
N GLU A 419 5.06 -11.76 8.59
CA GLU A 419 5.98 -10.62 8.64
C GLU A 419 6.40 -10.12 7.24
N ALA A 420 6.63 -11.04 6.29
CA ALA A 420 6.98 -10.68 4.92
C ALA A 420 5.89 -9.90 4.19
N GLY A 421 4.63 -10.10 4.55
CA GLY A 421 3.49 -9.39 4.00
C GLY A 421 3.12 -8.11 4.76
N ARG A 422 3.93 -7.63 5.73
CA ARG A 422 3.56 -6.50 6.60
C ARG A 422 4.56 -5.36 6.57
N ALA A 423 4.03 -4.13 6.59
CA ALA A 423 4.81 -2.89 6.72
C ALA A 423 6.10 -2.90 5.90
N ARG A 424 6.05 -3.57 4.75
CA ARG A 424 7.23 -3.88 3.95
C ARG A 424 7.84 -2.61 3.36
N SER A 425 7.00 -1.68 2.93
CA SER A 425 7.49 -0.42 2.38
C SER A 425 8.13 0.45 3.47
N LEU A 426 7.57 0.47 4.70
CA LEU A 426 8.21 1.15 5.82
C LEU A 426 9.56 0.50 6.18
N LEU A 427 9.63 -0.83 6.19
CA LEU A 427 10.87 -1.54 6.47
C LEU A 427 11.96 -1.25 5.42
N ASP A 428 11.60 -1.23 4.14
CA ASP A 428 12.50 -0.87 3.04
C ASP A 428 12.97 0.60 3.20
N MET A 429 12.09 1.53 3.57
CA MET A 429 12.43 2.94 3.81
C MET A 429 13.34 3.14 5.02
N LEU A 430 13.09 2.46 6.15
CA LEU A 430 13.96 2.50 7.32
C LEU A 430 15.35 1.92 7.00
N GLY A 431 15.40 0.91 6.15
CA GLY A 431 16.67 0.38 5.63
C GLY A 431 17.46 1.44 4.85
N GLU A 432 16.78 2.27 4.07
CA GLU A 432 17.39 3.40 3.32
C GLU A 432 17.96 4.48 4.25
N VAL A 433 17.22 4.87 5.29
CA VAL A 433 17.68 5.86 6.28
C VAL A 433 18.85 5.34 7.11
N ASN A 434 18.73 4.12 7.62
CA ASN A 434 19.75 3.51 8.47
C ASN A 434 21.08 3.29 7.72
N ALA A 435 21.01 3.14 6.41
CA ALA A 435 22.19 3.00 5.59
C ALA A 435 23.06 4.27 5.57
N GLN A 436 22.50 5.47 5.81
CA GLN A 436 23.18 6.79 5.73
C GLN A 436 24.15 6.94 4.54
N ILE A 437 23.86 6.22 3.44
CA ILE A 437 24.84 6.02 2.38
C ILE A 437 24.62 7.05 1.28
N THR A 438 25.24 8.17 1.46
CA THR A 438 25.65 9.04 0.35
C THR A 438 26.99 8.61 -0.23
N GLU A 439 27.66 7.65 0.41
CA GLU A 439 28.99 7.18 -0.01
C GLU A 439 28.90 6.40 -1.33
N GLY A 440 29.53 6.96 -2.37
CA GLY A 440 29.50 6.40 -3.72
C GLY A 440 28.30 6.81 -4.57
N VAL A 441 27.39 7.63 -4.06
CA VAL A 441 26.33 8.24 -4.86
C VAL A 441 26.82 9.55 -5.46
N PRO A 442 26.70 9.75 -6.79
CA PRO A 442 27.03 11.02 -7.42
C PRO A 442 26.24 12.20 -6.83
N ALA A 443 26.94 13.29 -6.53
CA ALA A 443 26.33 14.45 -5.87
C ALA A 443 25.21 15.11 -6.73
N ASP A 444 25.31 15.01 -8.04
CA ASP A 444 24.30 15.48 -8.98
C ASP A 444 22.98 14.69 -8.88
N LEU A 445 23.04 13.39 -8.62
CA LEU A 445 21.85 12.56 -8.41
C LEU A 445 21.18 12.89 -7.07
N LEU A 446 21.95 13.11 -6.01
CA LEU A 446 21.42 13.56 -4.73
C LEU A 446 20.75 14.93 -4.86
N LYS A 447 21.37 15.84 -5.65
CA LYS A 447 20.78 17.15 -5.94
C LYS A 447 19.48 17.02 -6.74
N LYS A 448 19.46 16.21 -7.80
CA LYS A 448 18.24 15.95 -8.58
C LYS A 448 17.11 15.39 -7.74
N LYS A 449 17.43 14.45 -6.82
CA LYS A 449 16.48 13.90 -5.87
C LYS A 449 15.88 15.02 -5.01
N GLN A 450 16.70 15.89 -4.46
CA GLN A 450 16.26 16.99 -3.63
C GLN A 450 15.44 18.01 -4.44
N ASP A 451 15.92 18.43 -5.61
CA ASP A 451 15.21 19.35 -6.51
C ASP A 451 13.81 18.81 -6.91
N ASN A 452 13.69 17.48 -7.12
CA ASN A 452 12.43 16.81 -7.43
C ASN A 452 11.48 16.81 -6.23
N LEU A 453 11.95 16.48 -5.05
CA LEU A 453 11.17 16.54 -3.80
C LEU A 453 10.69 17.96 -3.51
N ASP A 454 11.56 18.96 -3.66
CA ASP A 454 11.20 20.37 -3.47
C ASP A 454 10.11 20.81 -4.47
N ARG A 455 10.15 20.30 -5.72
CA ARG A 455 9.13 20.60 -6.71
C ARG A 455 7.80 19.91 -6.43
N GLN A 456 7.81 18.65 -5.99
CA GLN A 456 6.61 17.94 -5.55
C GLN A 456 5.93 18.71 -4.42
N GLN A 457 6.71 19.18 -3.45
CA GLN A 457 6.24 20.00 -2.35
C GLN A 457 5.60 21.31 -2.83
N GLN A 458 6.25 22.08 -3.73
CA GLN A 458 5.68 23.30 -4.28
C GLN A 458 4.32 23.07 -4.94
N ILE A 459 4.15 21.94 -5.64
CA ILE A 459 2.87 21.59 -6.26
C ILE A 459 1.83 21.24 -5.19
N ALA A 460 2.22 20.51 -4.15
CA ALA A 460 1.33 20.21 -3.03
C ALA A 460 0.84 21.49 -2.34
N GLU A 461 1.75 22.46 -2.12
CA GLU A 461 1.42 23.78 -1.58
C GLU A 461 0.47 24.58 -2.51
N GLN A 462 0.70 24.52 -3.83
CA GLN A 462 -0.19 25.17 -4.81
C GLN A 462 -1.57 24.52 -4.82
N LEU A 463 -1.66 23.20 -4.81
CA LEU A 463 -2.93 22.48 -4.73
C LEU A 463 -3.69 22.84 -3.45
N THR A 464 -3.00 22.91 -2.32
CA THR A 464 -3.56 23.36 -1.05
C THR A 464 -4.00 24.83 -1.13
N GLY A 465 -3.17 25.69 -1.70
CA GLY A 465 -3.51 27.11 -1.91
C GLY A 465 -4.75 27.31 -2.77
N ILE A 466 -4.89 26.54 -3.85
CA ILE A 466 -6.09 26.52 -4.71
C ILE A 466 -7.29 26.04 -3.92
N ALA A 467 -7.13 24.98 -3.15
CA ALA A 467 -8.18 24.42 -2.31
C ALA A 467 -8.66 25.40 -1.24
N LEU A 468 -7.76 26.18 -0.65
CA LEU A 468 -8.09 27.18 0.37
C LEU A 468 -8.62 28.50 -0.20
N SER A 469 -8.09 28.96 -1.35
CA SER A 469 -8.43 30.28 -1.93
C SER A 469 -9.55 30.25 -2.96
N GLY A 470 -9.87 29.08 -3.51
CA GLY A 470 -10.83 28.97 -4.63
C GLY A 470 -10.38 29.65 -5.92
N ASP A 471 -9.09 29.99 -6.07
CA ASP A 471 -8.56 30.65 -7.27
C ASP A 471 -8.48 29.65 -8.44
N GLN A 472 -9.32 29.83 -9.46
CA GLN A 472 -9.41 28.95 -10.63
C GLN A 472 -8.45 29.33 -11.77
N LYS A 473 -7.45 30.19 -11.54
CA LYS A 473 -6.51 30.56 -12.58
C LYS A 473 -5.66 29.38 -13.07
N GLN A 474 -5.43 28.42 -12.21
CA GLN A 474 -4.72 27.20 -12.54
C GLN A 474 -5.63 26.00 -12.25
N LYS A 475 -5.72 25.05 -13.18
CA LYS A 475 -6.59 23.88 -13.00
C LYS A 475 -5.89 22.89 -12.08
N PRO A 476 -6.54 22.40 -11.01
CA PRO A 476 -5.97 21.36 -10.14
C PRO A 476 -5.47 20.13 -10.91
N SER A 477 -6.19 19.71 -11.96
CA SER A 477 -5.81 18.59 -12.82
C SER A 477 -4.45 18.71 -13.50
N ASP A 478 -4.02 19.93 -13.80
CA ASP A 478 -2.73 20.17 -14.47
C ASP A 478 -1.58 20.00 -13.46
N LEU A 479 -1.79 20.45 -12.22
CA LEU A 479 -0.85 20.28 -11.11
C LEU A 479 -0.80 18.80 -10.65
N GLU A 480 -1.92 18.13 -10.60
CA GLU A 480 -1.99 16.69 -10.32
C GLU A 480 -1.20 15.88 -11.37
N SER A 481 -1.38 16.19 -12.65
CA SER A 481 -0.61 15.58 -13.73
C SER A 481 0.89 15.88 -13.67
N GLU A 482 1.27 17.06 -13.18
CA GLU A 482 2.68 17.42 -12.97
C GLU A 482 3.24 16.64 -11.76
N LEU A 483 2.47 16.46 -10.70
CA LEU A 483 2.86 15.67 -9.53
C LEU A 483 3.11 14.21 -9.91
N ASP A 484 2.22 13.60 -10.70
CA ASP A 484 2.37 12.22 -11.20
C ASP A 484 3.66 12.06 -12.04
N LYS A 485 4.01 13.08 -12.85
CA LYS A 485 5.28 13.10 -13.60
C LYS A 485 6.49 13.17 -12.69
N LEU A 486 6.45 14.00 -11.66
CA LEU A 486 7.55 14.13 -10.71
C LEU A 486 7.74 12.85 -9.88
N GLN A 487 6.67 12.14 -9.53
CA GLN A 487 6.78 10.83 -8.90
C GLN A 487 7.47 9.81 -9.80
N THR A 488 7.12 9.81 -11.09
CA THR A 488 7.81 8.98 -12.09
C THR A 488 9.29 9.34 -12.21
N GLU A 489 9.61 10.62 -12.25
CA GLU A 489 11.00 11.11 -12.30
C GLU A 489 11.78 10.75 -11.02
N PHE A 490 11.13 10.79 -9.86
CA PHE A 490 11.71 10.35 -8.60
C PHE A 490 12.14 8.88 -8.65
N ASP A 491 11.27 8.00 -9.17
CA ASP A 491 11.61 6.59 -9.38
C ASP A 491 12.84 6.40 -10.27
N GLN A 492 12.98 7.23 -11.33
CA GLN A 492 14.15 7.20 -12.19
C GLN A 492 15.43 7.62 -11.47
N ILE A 493 15.37 8.70 -10.70
CA ILE A 493 16.51 9.20 -9.93
C ILE A 493 16.95 8.15 -8.91
N GLU A 494 16.03 7.55 -8.18
CA GLU A 494 16.32 6.47 -7.23
C GLU A 494 16.98 5.26 -7.90
N ASN A 495 16.51 4.89 -9.09
CA ASN A 495 17.13 3.81 -9.87
C ASN A 495 18.53 4.14 -10.32
N GLN A 496 18.80 5.38 -10.72
CA GLN A 496 20.14 5.87 -11.06
C GLN A 496 21.07 5.82 -9.84
N ILE A 497 20.59 6.24 -8.65
CA ILE A 497 21.33 6.17 -7.39
C ILE A 497 21.72 4.72 -7.07
N ARG A 498 20.80 3.78 -7.18
CA ARG A 498 21.07 2.35 -6.92
C ARG A 498 22.07 1.75 -7.91
N THR A 499 21.95 2.13 -9.17
CA THR A 499 22.87 1.67 -10.21
C THR A 499 24.29 2.22 -9.97
N ALA A 500 24.38 3.46 -9.51
CA ALA A 500 25.64 4.11 -9.19
C ALA A 500 26.28 3.60 -7.89
N SER A 501 25.49 3.14 -6.90
CA SER A 501 25.96 2.64 -5.62
C SER A 501 25.43 1.23 -5.30
N PRO A 502 26.17 0.16 -5.63
CA PRO A 502 25.80 -1.22 -5.28
C PRO A 502 25.68 -1.44 -3.77
N LYS A 503 26.39 -0.65 -2.94
CA LYS A 503 26.31 -0.67 -1.47
C LYS A 503 24.95 -0.16 -1.01
N TYR A 504 24.46 0.93 -1.58
CA TYR A 504 23.12 1.44 -1.37
C TYR A 504 22.06 0.39 -1.74
N ALA A 505 22.21 -0.25 -2.91
CA ALA A 505 21.30 -1.30 -3.37
C ALA A 505 21.24 -2.52 -2.43
N ALA A 506 22.37 -2.93 -1.86
CA ALA A 506 22.44 -4.07 -0.94
C ALA A 506 21.79 -3.80 0.43
N LEU A 507 21.85 -2.56 0.91
CA LEU A 507 21.35 -2.17 2.24
C LEU A 507 19.88 -1.77 2.24
N THR A 508 19.32 -1.39 1.09
CA THR A 508 17.91 -1.01 0.94
C THR A 508 16.95 -2.19 0.77
N GLY A 509 17.41 -3.43 0.90
CA GLY A 509 16.61 -4.66 0.79
C GLY A 509 16.46 -5.37 2.14
N ALA A 510 15.99 -4.67 3.20
CA ALA A 510 15.79 -5.26 4.50
C ALA A 510 14.89 -6.51 4.42
N GLN A 511 15.36 -7.65 4.97
CA GLN A 511 14.59 -8.89 4.99
C GLN A 511 13.69 -8.93 6.24
N PRO A 512 12.45 -9.46 6.13
CA PRO A 512 11.61 -9.71 7.28
C PRO A 512 12.32 -10.66 8.24
N LEU A 513 12.16 -10.41 9.53
CA LEU A 513 12.79 -11.23 10.56
C LEU A 513 12.19 -12.63 10.60
N SER A 514 13.03 -13.61 10.89
CA SER A 514 12.57 -14.91 11.30
C SER A 514 12.02 -14.89 12.73
N LEU A 515 11.23 -15.90 13.11
CA LEU A 515 10.76 -16.05 14.49
C LEU A 515 11.92 -16.00 15.51
N ALA A 516 13.02 -16.69 15.22
CA ALA A 516 14.21 -16.69 16.07
C ALA A 516 14.86 -15.31 16.20
N ASP A 517 14.91 -14.55 15.09
CA ASP A 517 15.43 -13.19 15.11
C ASP A 517 14.56 -12.26 15.96
N VAL A 518 13.23 -12.40 15.88
CA VAL A 518 12.30 -11.61 16.70
C VAL A 518 12.50 -11.92 18.18
N GLN A 519 12.64 -13.18 18.54
CA GLN A 519 12.91 -13.60 19.90
C GLN A 519 14.22 -13.02 20.48
N GLN A 520 15.26 -12.92 19.66
CA GLN A 520 16.58 -12.44 20.09
C GLN A 520 16.75 -10.92 20.02
N LYS A 521 16.20 -10.29 18.97
CA LYS A 521 16.48 -8.87 18.64
C LYS A 521 15.39 -7.92 19.12
N VAL A 522 14.13 -8.42 19.23
CA VAL A 522 12.97 -7.59 19.55
C VAL A 522 12.49 -7.80 20.97
N LEU A 523 12.34 -9.05 21.41
CA LEU A 523 11.72 -9.37 22.69
C LEU A 523 12.74 -9.40 23.84
N ASP A 524 12.29 -8.97 25.01
CA ASP A 524 12.95 -9.18 26.28
C ASP A 524 12.09 -10.13 27.15
N GLU A 525 12.59 -10.53 28.34
CA GLU A 525 11.90 -11.46 29.23
C GLU A 525 10.53 -10.94 29.71
N GLY A 526 10.39 -9.62 29.79
CA GLY A 526 9.18 -8.93 30.24
C GLY A 526 8.19 -8.62 29.14
N THR A 527 8.44 -9.02 27.89
CA THR A 527 7.60 -8.67 26.75
C THR A 527 7.06 -9.91 26.02
N VAL A 528 5.77 -9.88 25.66
CA VAL A 528 5.12 -10.83 24.76
C VAL A 528 4.65 -10.11 23.50
N LEU A 529 4.96 -10.65 22.33
CA LEU A 529 4.41 -10.21 21.05
C LEU A 529 3.09 -10.93 20.80
N LEU A 530 2.05 -10.18 20.52
CA LEU A 530 0.79 -10.65 19.97
C LEU A 530 0.68 -10.22 18.52
N GLU A 531 0.92 -11.14 17.60
CA GLU A 531 0.84 -10.87 16.17
C GLU A 531 -0.37 -11.57 15.57
N TYR A 532 -1.23 -10.79 14.90
CA TYR A 532 -2.49 -11.26 14.33
C TYR A 532 -2.34 -11.44 12.83
N ALA A 533 -2.75 -12.57 12.30
CA ALA A 533 -2.88 -12.85 10.87
C ALA A 533 -4.35 -13.12 10.54
N LEU A 534 -5.06 -12.11 10.04
CA LEU A 534 -6.48 -12.23 9.72
C LEU A 534 -6.66 -12.81 8.31
N GLY A 535 -7.28 -13.98 8.22
CA GLY A 535 -7.56 -14.67 6.98
C GLY A 535 -9.05 -14.75 6.66
N ASN A 536 -9.40 -14.96 5.39
CA ASN A 536 -10.80 -15.02 4.95
C ASN A 536 -11.56 -16.24 5.52
N ASP A 537 -10.87 -17.36 5.69
CA ASP A 537 -11.47 -18.62 6.17
C ASP A 537 -11.20 -18.84 7.66
N SER A 538 -10.02 -18.49 8.13
CA SER A 538 -9.59 -18.57 9.54
C SER A 538 -8.52 -17.54 9.79
N SER A 539 -8.44 -17.02 11.02
CA SER A 539 -7.38 -16.11 11.45
C SER A 539 -6.50 -16.79 12.50
N TYR A 540 -5.34 -16.23 12.77
CA TYR A 540 -4.36 -16.80 13.68
C TYR A 540 -3.75 -15.70 14.56
N LEU A 541 -3.43 -16.09 15.79
CA LEU A 541 -2.68 -15.30 16.74
C LEU A 541 -1.38 -16.04 17.09
N PHE A 542 -0.27 -15.37 16.84
CA PHE A 542 1.04 -15.78 17.35
C PHE A 542 1.31 -15.04 18.66
N ALA A 543 1.44 -15.78 19.77
CA ALA A 543 1.92 -15.26 21.04
C ALA A 543 3.38 -15.67 21.22
N VAL A 544 4.30 -14.73 21.02
CA VAL A 544 5.75 -14.99 21.00
C VAL A 544 6.40 -14.38 22.23
N THR A 545 7.22 -15.17 22.91
CA THR A 545 8.11 -14.73 24.00
C THR A 545 9.56 -14.96 23.59
N GLY A 546 10.52 -14.41 24.33
CA GLY A 546 11.94 -14.68 24.08
C GLY A 546 12.34 -16.16 24.08
N SER A 547 11.50 -17.03 24.67
CA SER A 547 11.81 -18.47 24.83
C SER A 547 10.86 -19.41 24.06
N GLY A 548 9.78 -18.91 23.48
CA GLY A 548 8.83 -19.80 22.81
C GLY A 548 7.79 -19.06 21.97
N VAL A 549 6.97 -19.86 21.28
CA VAL A 549 5.83 -19.39 20.51
C VAL A 549 4.63 -20.29 20.76
N SER A 550 3.46 -19.69 20.87
CA SER A 550 2.17 -20.36 20.88
C SER A 550 1.32 -19.85 19.72
N LEU A 551 0.63 -20.75 19.05
CA LEU A 551 -0.23 -20.46 17.90
C LEU A 551 -1.68 -20.76 18.25
N TYR A 552 -2.55 -19.77 18.05
CA TYR A 552 -3.99 -19.91 18.32
C TYR A 552 -4.79 -19.65 17.06
N LYS A 553 -5.81 -20.47 16.83
CA LYS A 553 -6.78 -20.27 15.76
C LYS A 553 -7.87 -19.31 16.23
N LEU A 554 -8.15 -18.28 15.44
CA LEU A 554 -9.19 -17.28 15.66
C LEU A 554 -10.30 -17.43 14.60
N PRO A 555 -11.47 -16.78 14.81
CA PRO A 555 -12.50 -16.69 13.78
C PRO A 555 -11.96 -16.04 12.50
N ARG A 556 -12.70 -16.20 11.41
CA ARG A 556 -12.34 -15.57 10.13
C ARG A 556 -12.29 -14.02 10.25
N ARG A 557 -11.54 -13.38 9.33
CA ARG A 557 -11.35 -11.94 9.29
C ARG A 557 -12.64 -11.15 9.51
N GLY A 558 -13.70 -11.43 8.76
CA GLY A 558 -14.94 -10.65 8.83
C GLY A 558 -15.62 -10.71 10.20
N ASP A 559 -15.48 -11.82 10.93
CA ASP A 559 -16.06 -11.96 12.28
C ASP A 559 -15.24 -11.17 13.31
N VAL A 560 -13.90 -11.19 13.20
CA VAL A 560 -13.00 -10.40 14.06
C VAL A 560 -13.16 -8.91 13.79
N GLU A 561 -13.21 -8.50 12.52
CA GLU A 561 -13.40 -7.09 12.13
C GLU A 561 -14.76 -6.55 12.57
N LYS A 562 -15.80 -7.40 12.54
CA LYS A 562 -17.10 -7.04 13.08
C LYS A 562 -17.04 -6.76 14.59
N LEU A 563 -16.42 -7.65 15.37
CA LEU A 563 -16.23 -7.45 16.82
C LEU A 563 -15.43 -6.18 17.11
N ALA A 564 -14.39 -5.91 16.36
CA ALA A 564 -13.57 -4.70 16.48
C ALA A 564 -14.41 -3.43 16.17
N THR A 565 -15.20 -3.46 15.09
CA THR A 565 -16.08 -2.36 14.71
C THR A 565 -17.19 -2.12 15.74
N ASP A 566 -17.81 -3.20 16.22
CA ASP A 566 -18.84 -3.12 17.27
C ASP A 566 -18.27 -2.50 18.56
N PHE A 567 -17.07 -2.91 18.97
CA PHE A 567 -16.38 -2.34 20.12
C PHE A 567 -16.02 -0.86 19.92
N ARG A 568 -15.45 -0.51 18.74
CA ARG A 568 -15.10 0.88 18.42
C ARG A 568 -16.33 1.80 18.48
N ALA A 569 -17.47 1.34 18.00
CA ALA A 569 -18.73 2.09 18.07
C ALA A 569 -19.18 2.41 19.50
N GLN A 570 -18.79 1.58 20.49
CA GLN A 570 -19.08 1.83 21.90
C GLN A 570 -18.03 2.74 22.58
N LEU A 571 -16.81 2.80 22.05
CA LEU A 571 -15.78 3.73 22.52
C LEU A 571 -16.11 5.18 22.19
N ILE A 572 -16.74 5.42 21.04
CA ILE A 572 -17.06 6.75 20.52
C ILE A 572 -18.59 6.84 20.32
N PRO A 573 -19.36 7.09 21.38
CA PRO A 573 -20.81 7.16 21.26
C PRO A 573 -21.26 8.23 20.25
N PRO A 574 -22.21 7.94 19.36
CA PRO A 574 -22.61 8.87 18.28
C PRO A 574 -23.08 10.23 18.77
N LYS A 575 -23.72 10.29 19.94
CA LYS A 575 -24.16 11.56 20.58
C LYS A 575 -22.95 12.43 20.96
N LEU A 576 -21.85 11.81 21.38
CA LEU A 576 -20.63 12.49 21.78
C LEU A 576 -19.86 12.95 20.54
N GLN A 577 -19.81 12.12 19.53
CA GLN A 577 -19.17 12.42 18.25
C GLN A 577 -19.83 13.63 17.56
N ARG A 578 -21.15 13.72 17.52
CA ARG A 578 -21.86 14.89 16.97
C ARG A 578 -21.57 16.20 17.72
N ARG A 579 -21.32 16.14 19.03
CA ARG A 579 -20.95 17.32 19.83
C ARG A 579 -19.50 17.75 19.61
N LEU A 580 -18.59 16.80 19.37
CA LEU A 580 -17.17 17.07 19.09
C LEU A 580 -16.97 17.60 17.66
N VAL A 581 -17.77 17.16 16.71
CA VAL A 581 -17.70 17.53 15.28
C VAL A 581 -18.46 18.83 14.97
N GLY A 582 -18.94 19.56 15.96
CA GLY A 582 -19.33 20.97 15.76
C GLY A 582 -20.72 21.24 15.21
N ILE A 583 -21.65 20.27 15.23
CA ILE A 583 -23.06 20.53 14.80
C ILE A 583 -23.81 21.37 15.82
N ASP A 584 -23.30 21.54 17.07
CA ASP A 584 -23.88 22.36 18.14
C ASP A 584 -22.95 23.49 18.64
N VAL A 585 -22.02 23.98 17.82
CA VAL A 585 -21.00 24.98 18.23
C VAL A 585 -21.60 26.36 18.60
N ALA A 586 -22.77 26.69 18.11
CA ALA A 586 -23.37 27.99 18.42
C ALA A 586 -23.82 28.14 19.90
N ALA A 587 -24.05 27.05 20.59
CA ALA A 587 -24.51 27.10 22.00
C ALA A 587 -23.37 26.93 23.03
N ASP A 588 -22.24 26.34 22.66
CA ASP A 588 -21.17 25.97 23.58
C ASP A 588 -19.92 26.87 23.50
N GLN A 589 -19.81 27.77 22.53
CA GLN A 589 -18.71 28.76 22.49
C GLN A 589 -18.70 29.73 23.71
N GLN A 590 -19.81 29.80 24.48
CA GLN A 590 -19.85 30.58 25.71
C GLN A 590 -19.59 29.76 26.98
N ARG A 591 -19.55 28.45 26.89
CA ARG A 591 -19.29 27.56 28.02
C ARG A 591 -18.20 26.59 27.59
N GLY A 592 -16.96 26.82 28.05
CA GLY A 592 -15.86 25.86 27.85
C GLY A 592 -16.42 24.46 28.10
N LEU A 593 -16.23 23.54 27.12
CA LEU A 593 -16.81 22.18 27.11
C LEU A 593 -16.78 21.56 28.51
N GLY A 594 -17.90 21.64 29.20
CA GLY A 594 -18.09 21.00 30.47
C GLY A 594 -17.87 19.52 30.33
N ILE A 595 -17.48 18.85 31.40
CA ILE A 595 -17.27 17.40 31.45
C ILE A 595 -18.53 16.76 30.86
N VAL A 596 -18.46 16.27 29.64
CA VAL A 596 -19.55 15.49 29.06
C VAL A 596 -19.45 14.11 29.71
N GLN A 597 -20.36 13.83 30.65
CA GLN A 597 -20.41 12.51 31.26
C GLN A 597 -20.92 11.51 30.22
N VAL A 598 -20.16 10.44 30.03
CA VAL A 598 -20.65 9.28 29.26
C VAL A 598 -21.83 8.69 30.04
N PRO A 599 -23.02 8.55 29.42
CA PRO A 599 -24.17 8.06 30.12
C PRO A 599 -23.96 6.67 30.72
N ALA A 600 -24.51 6.43 31.92
CA ALA A 600 -24.43 5.12 32.55
C ALA A 600 -25.14 4.00 31.73
N GLU A 601 -26.10 4.37 30.89
CA GLU A 601 -26.78 3.46 29.95
C GLU A 601 -25.88 2.90 28.86
N ASP A 602 -24.74 3.55 28.56
CA ASP A 602 -23.76 3.11 27.58
C ASP A 602 -22.78 2.06 28.15
N LEU A 603 -22.74 1.84 29.45
CA LEU A 603 -21.84 0.90 30.12
C LEU A 603 -22.09 -0.57 29.72
N PRO A 604 -23.32 -1.13 29.77
CA PRO A 604 -23.54 -2.52 29.43
C PRO A 604 -23.22 -2.88 27.99
N PRO A 605 -23.59 -2.09 26.96
CA PRO A 605 -23.17 -2.34 25.57
C PRO A 605 -21.65 -2.30 25.39
N PHE A 606 -20.99 -1.34 26.05
CA PHE A 606 -19.53 -1.23 26.02
C PHE A 606 -18.87 -2.49 26.62
N VAL A 607 -19.29 -2.92 27.82
CA VAL A 607 -18.76 -4.11 28.49
C VAL A 607 -18.95 -5.35 27.63
N ALA A 608 -20.15 -5.53 27.05
CA ALA A 608 -20.47 -6.66 26.21
C ALA A 608 -19.55 -6.72 24.96
N ALA A 609 -19.42 -5.62 24.24
CA ALA A 609 -18.59 -5.54 23.03
C ALA A 609 -17.10 -5.71 23.35
N SER A 610 -16.62 -5.02 24.41
CA SER A 610 -15.23 -5.10 24.85
C SER A 610 -14.83 -6.51 25.30
N ASN A 611 -15.66 -7.16 26.13
CA ASN A 611 -15.39 -8.50 26.60
C ASN A 611 -15.49 -9.56 25.49
N ALA A 612 -16.42 -9.40 24.54
CA ALA A 612 -16.50 -10.29 23.38
C ALA A 612 -15.22 -10.22 22.52
N LEU A 613 -14.70 -9.02 22.27
CA LEU A 613 -13.45 -8.83 21.54
C LEU A 613 -12.26 -9.38 22.35
N TYR A 614 -12.17 -9.07 23.67
CA TYR A 614 -11.14 -9.59 24.55
C TYR A 614 -11.06 -11.13 24.49
N LYS A 615 -12.20 -11.80 24.68
CA LYS A 615 -12.31 -13.26 24.65
C LYS A 615 -11.86 -13.86 23.33
N THR A 616 -12.07 -13.14 22.25
CA THR A 616 -11.71 -13.61 20.92
C THR A 616 -10.23 -13.41 20.62
N VAL A 617 -9.67 -12.22 20.92
CA VAL A 617 -8.35 -11.86 20.40
C VAL A 617 -7.24 -11.86 21.45
N VAL A 618 -7.53 -11.81 22.76
CA VAL A 618 -6.51 -11.78 23.84
C VAL A 618 -6.57 -13.01 24.74
N GLU A 619 -7.74 -13.40 25.20
CA GLU A 619 -7.93 -14.46 26.18
C GLU A 619 -7.27 -15.80 25.79
N PRO A 620 -7.26 -16.24 24.50
CA PRO A 620 -6.56 -17.47 24.12
C PRO A 620 -5.10 -17.53 24.55
N SER A 621 -4.43 -16.36 24.59
CA SER A 621 -3.01 -16.22 24.96
C SER A 621 -2.80 -15.73 26.41
N ALA A 622 -3.84 -15.62 27.23
CA ALA A 622 -3.77 -15.03 28.57
C ALA A 622 -2.69 -15.66 29.47
N SER A 623 -2.53 -17.00 29.39
CA SER A 623 -1.50 -17.74 30.16
C SER A 623 -0.07 -17.39 29.72
N VAL A 624 0.15 -17.02 28.46
CA VAL A 624 1.45 -16.61 27.93
C VAL A 624 1.72 -15.14 28.27
N ILE A 625 0.67 -14.31 28.26
CA ILE A 625 0.74 -12.88 28.59
C ILE A 625 1.15 -12.68 30.04
N GLY A 626 0.40 -13.27 30.98
CA GLY A 626 0.62 -13.03 32.41
C GLY A 626 0.62 -11.53 32.74
N ASP A 627 1.69 -11.07 33.38
CA ASP A 627 1.95 -9.66 33.74
C ASP A 627 2.90 -8.92 32.77
N LYS A 628 3.25 -9.55 31.62
CA LYS A 628 4.20 -8.99 30.66
C LYS A 628 3.63 -7.79 29.93
N ARG A 629 4.54 -6.96 29.41
CA ARG A 629 4.22 -5.97 28.38
C ARG A 629 3.73 -6.69 27.14
N ILE A 630 2.72 -6.12 26.51
CA ILE A 630 2.14 -6.62 25.26
C ILE A 630 2.61 -5.73 24.11
N LEU A 631 3.38 -6.31 23.20
CA LEU A 631 3.66 -5.71 21.90
C LEU A 631 2.58 -6.23 20.93
N VAL A 632 1.74 -5.34 20.44
CA VAL A 632 0.66 -5.66 19.51
C VAL A 632 1.09 -5.38 18.07
N VAL A 633 1.06 -6.40 17.24
CA VAL A 633 1.14 -6.29 15.78
C VAL A 633 -0.23 -6.67 15.22
N ALA A 634 -1.06 -5.65 15.06
CA ALA A 634 -2.46 -5.78 14.65
C ALA A 634 -2.61 -6.05 13.14
N ASP A 635 -3.82 -6.45 12.71
CA ASP A 635 -4.21 -6.62 11.30
C ASP A 635 -5.66 -6.18 11.11
N GLY A 636 -5.99 -5.59 9.96
CA GLY A 636 -7.33 -5.12 9.63
C GLY A 636 -7.86 -4.13 10.65
N ALA A 637 -9.13 -4.25 11.00
CA ALA A 637 -9.81 -3.35 11.95
C ALA A 637 -9.18 -3.33 13.35
N LEU A 638 -8.34 -4.32 13.72
CA LEU A 638 -7.64 -4.31 15.00
C LEU A 638 -6.60 -3.18 15.12
N ASN A 639 -6.14 -2.61 14.01
CA ASN A 639 -5.24 -1.44 14.02
C ASN A 639 -5.88 -0.18 14.64
N TYR A 640 -7.21 -0.13 14.70
CA TYR A 640 -7.96 1.03 15.22
C TYR A 640 -8.49 0.81 16.64
N ILE A 641 -8.02 -0.25 17.33
CA ILE A 641 -8.50 -0.64 18.64
C ILE A 641 -7.43 -0.40 19.70
N PRO A 642 -7.73 0.37 20.76
CA PRO A 642 -6.88 0.42 21.95
C PRO A 642 -7.09 -0.86 22.77
N PHE A 643 -6.13 -1.77 22.73
CA PHE A 643 -6.19 -3.02 23.51
C PHE A 643 -6.22 -2.75 25.01
N GLU A 644 -5.68 -1.63 25.44
CA GLU A 644 -5.72 -1.12 26.83
C GLU A 644 -7.13 -1.07 27.39
N ALA A 645 -8.11 -0.76 26.54
CA ALA A 645 -9.53 -0.60 26.93
C ALA A 645 -10.33 -1.90 26.87
N LEU A 646 -9.70 -3.04 26.53
CA LEU A 646 -10.36 -4.32 26.54
C LEU A 646 -10.62 -4.80 27.97
N VAL A 647 -11.83 -5.28 28.23
CA VAL A 647 -12.32 -5.70 29.53
C VAL A 647 -12.23 -7.22 29.66
N LYS A 648 -11.50 -7.71 30.67
CA LYS A 648 -11.23 -9.13 30.88
C LYS A 648 -12.48 -9.93 31.30
N ASN A 649 -13.36 -9.31 32.10
CA ASN A 649 -14.60 -9.91 32.55
C ASN A 649 -15.73 -8.87 32.58
N SER A 650 -16.96 -9.33 32.69
CA SER A 650 -18.13 -8.45 32.70
C SER A 650 -18.50 -7.89 34.10
N ASP A 651 -17.63 -8.10 35.10
CA ASP A 651 -17.90 -7.68 36.47
C ASP A 651 -17.48 -6.24 36.67
N GLY A 652 -18.41 -5.35 36.95
CA GLY A 652 -18.14 -3.94 37.22
C GLY A 652 -19.44 -3.13 37.27
N ALA A 653 -19.58 -2.29 38.30
CA ALA A 653 -20.75 -1.46 38.51
C ALA A 653 -20.66 -0.10 37.76
N ASP A 654 -19.44 0.31 37.41
CA ASP A 654 -19.16 1.55 36.72
C ASP A 654 -17.84 1.41 35.90
N TYR A 655 -17.53 2.39 35.04
CA TYR A 655 -16.33 2.40 34.24
C TYR A 655 -15.02 2.28 35.03
N ALA A 656 -14.98 2.82 36.26
CA ALA A 656 -13.76 2.79 37.10
C ALA A 656 -13.50 1.38 37.67
N SER A 657 -14.56 0.63 37.96
CA SER A 657 -14.47 -0.72 38.55
C SER A 657 -14.17 -1.83 37.53
N LEU A 658 -14.27 -1.57 36.22
CA LEU A 658 -13.98 -2.55 35.19
C LEU A 658 -12.54 -3.05 35.21
N ASN A 659 -12.35 -4.33 34.88
CA ASN A 659 -11.04 -4.97 34.82
C ASN A 659 -10.45 -4.83 33.43
N TYR A 660 -9.99 -3.62 33.12
CA TYR A 660 -9.31 -3.31 31.86
C TYR A 660 -7.93 -3.97 31.75
N LEU A 661 -7.52 -4.26 30.53
CA LEU A 661 -6.19 -4.82 30.25
C LEU A 661 -5.07 -3.88 30.73
N VAL A 662 -5.23 -2.56 30.57
CA VAL A 662 -4.26 -1.55 31.02
C VAL A 662 -3.94 -1.62 32.52
N LYS A 663 -4.87 -2.08 33.36
CA LYS A 663 -4.64 -2.20 34.82
C LYS A 663 -3.55 -3.21 35.15
N THR A 664 -3.33 -4.20 34.28
CA THR A 664 -2.34 -5.28 34.54
C THR A 664 -1.17 -5.23 33.56
N ASN A 665 -1.36 -4.83 32.32
CA ASN A 665 -0.36 -4.93 31.28
C ASN A 665 -0.07 -3.59 30.62
N GLU A 666 1.20 -3.33 30.33
CA GLU A 666 1.59 -2.27 29.40
C GLU A 666 1.30 -2.73 27.97
N THR A 667 0.83 -1.83 27.12
CA THR A 667 0.58 -2.11 25.71
C THR A 667 1.32 -1.13 24.82
N VAL A 668 1.98 -1.65 23.81
CA VAL A 668 2.64 -0.88 22.75
C VAL A 668 2.34 -1.52 21.40
N TYR A 669 2.41 -0.74 20.35
CA TYR A 669 2.03 -1.18 19.01
C TYR A 669 3.19 -1.10 18.04
N SER A 670 3.17 -1.93 17.03
CA SER A 670 4.10 -1.84 15.90
C SER A 670 3.43 -2.30 14.61
N PRO A 671 3.79 -1.70 13.46
CA PRO A 671 3.35 -2.19 12.16
C PRO A 671 3.81 -3.62 11.85
N SER A 672 5.00 -4.00 12.32
CA SER A 672 5.53 -5.36 12.33
C SER A 672 6.65 -5.51 13.36
N ALA A 673 7.00 -6.73 13.76
CA ALA A 673 8.13 -6.97 14.65
C ALA A 673 9.46 -6.58 13.98
N SER A 674 9.56 -6.74 12.66
CA SER A 674 10.74 -6.37 11.87
C SER A 674 11.01 -4.87 11.91
N VAL A 675 9.97 -4.03 11.98
CA VAL A 675 10.10 -2.57 12.10
C VAL A 675 10.79 -2.16 13.40
N ILE A 676 10.47 -2.80 14.53
CA ILE A 676 11.17 -2.52 15.80
C ILE A 676 12.67 -2.77 15.69
N ALA A 677 13.06 -3.89 15.08
CA ALA A 677 14.48 -4.20 14.91
C ALA A 677 15.17 -3.20 13.97
N ALA A 678 14.50 -2.74 12.91
CA ALA A 678 15.05 -1.73 12.01
C ALA A 678 15.21 -0.38 12.71
N ILE A 679 14.25 0.04 13.54
CA ILE A 679 14.32 1.24 14.36
C ILE A 679 15.53 1.15 15.30
N ARG A 680 15.72 0.04 16.00
CA ARG A 680 16.85 -0.15 16.92
C ARG A 680 18.22 -0.11 16.23
N GLN A 681 18.31 -0.60 15.01
CA GLN A 681 19.55 -0.56 14.22
C GLN A 681 19.91 0.87 13.79
N GLY A 682 18.91 1.71 13.53
CA GLY A 682 19.10 3.10 13.11
C GLY A 682 19.23 4.10 14.25
N SER A 683 18.78 3.74 15.45
CA SER A 683 18.90 4.61 16.62
C SER A 683 20.38 4.74 17.03
N SER A 684 21.08 5.72 16.46
CA SER A 684 22.29 6.30 17.10
C SER A 684 21.86 6.80 18.47
N SER A 685 22.67 6.58 19.50
CA SER A 685 22.43 6.98 20.88
C SER A 685 21.65 8.30 20.97
N GLY A 686 20.36 8.17 21.36
CA GLY A 686 19.40 9.28 21.33
C GLY A 686 19.92 10.52 22.03
N ALA A 687 19.33 11.66 21.70
CA ALA A 687 19.68 12.94 22.30
C ALA A 687 19.81 12.81 23.82
N THR A 688 21.01 12.92 24.33
CA THR A 688 21.30 12.90 25.77
C THR A 688 20.82 14.18 26.46
N GLY A 689 20.25 15.11 25.68
CA GLY A 689 19.67 16.37 26.15
C GLY A 689 18.41 16.15 27.00
N LYS A 690 18.17 17.07 27.92
CA LYS A 690 16.92 17.13 28.70
C LYS A 690 15.93 18.13 28.13
N SER A 691 15.94 18.39 26.82
CA SER A 691 15.11 19.41 26.20
C SER A 691 13.80 18.81 25.64
N VAL A 692 12.72 19.54 25.85
CA VAL A 692 11.38 19.22 25.37
C VAL A 692 10.92 20.33 24.44
N LEU A 693 10.49 19.98 23.22
CA LEU A 693 9.83 20.90 22.31
C LEU A 693 8.32 20.74 22.43
N LEU A 694 7.63 21.85 22.67
CA LEU A 694 6.18 21.92 22.79
C LEU A 694 5.64 22.85 21.71
N ILE A 695 4.85 22.34 20.78
CA ILE A 695 4.19 23.09 19.70
C ILE A 695 2.69 23.04 19.96
N ALA A 696 2.06 24.19 20.26
CA ALA A 696 0.67 24.22 20.70
C ALA A 696 -0.03 25.55 20.37
N ASP A 697 -1.35 25.53 20.33
CA ASP A 697 -2.23 26.70 20.18
C ASP A 697 -1.84 27.62 18.99
N PRO A 698 -1.65 27.07 17.78
CA PRO A 698 -1.30 27.87 16.61
C PRO A 698 -2.43 28.83 16.22
N VAL A 699 -2.13 29.80 15.34
CA VAL A 699 -3.09 30.80 14.85
C VAL A 699 -3.62 30.35 13.48
N PHE A 700 -4.90 30.04 13.40
CA PHE A 700 -5.54 29.51 12.18
C PHE A 700 -6.22 30.57 11.30
N SER A 701 -6.42 31.80 11.82
CA SER A 701 -7.10 32.87 11.07
C SER A 701 -6.40 34.21 11.24
N ALA A 702 -6.39 35.01 10.19
CA ALA A 702 -5.89 36.39 10.23
C ALA A 702 -6.75 37.29 11.14
N ASP A 703 -8.00 36.94 11.40
CA ASP A 703 -8.91 37.65 12.31
C ASP A 703 -8.64 37.34 13.79
N ASP A 704 -7.81 36.35 14.10
CA ASP A 704 -7.41 36.02 15.47
C ASP A 704 -6.69 37.25 16.08
N PRO A 705 -7.08 37.71 17.29
CA PRO A 705 -6.41 38.82 17.95
C PRO A 705 -4.89 38.68 18.08
N ARG A 706 -4.38 37.46 18.10
CA ARG A 706 -2.96 37.09 18.19
C ARG A 706 -2.20 37.30 16.87
N ALA A 707 -2.91 37.40 15.75
CA ALA A 707 -2.33 37.65 14.43
C ALA A 707 -1.86 39.12 14.25
N LYS A 708 -2.24 40.04 15.14
CA LYS A 708 -1.89 41.45 15.06
C LYS A 708 -0.40 41.65 15.33
N GLY A 709 0.39 41.77 14.27
CA GLY A 709 1.84 41.93 14.29
C GLY A 709 2.61 41.12 13.26
N GLY A 710 1.96 40.14 12.63
CA GLY A 710 2.52 39.37 11.53
C GLY A 710 2.21 40.03 10.20
N ALA A 711 3.15 40.02 9.24
CA ALA A 711 2.89 40.42 7.87
C ALA A 711 1.72 39.58 7.33
N ALA A 712 0.64 40.24 6.91
CA ALA A 712 -0.51 39.59 6.30
C ALA A 712 -0.06 38.90 4.99
N ALA A 713 0.21 37.60 5.06
CA ALA A 713 0.19 36.78 3.88
C ALA A 713 -1.28 36.70 3.45
N SER A 714 -1.55 37.14 2.23
CA SER A 714 -2.83 37.40 1.59
C SER A 714 -3.97 36.47 2.03
N ALA A 715 -4.71 36.89 3.05
CA ALA A 715 -5.92 36.24 3.48
C ALA A 715 -7.11 36.86 2.76
N ASN A 716 -7.30 36.52 1.51
CA ASN A 716 -8.58 36.57 0.82
C ASN A 716 -8.99 35.16 0.44
N ALA A 717 -9.24 34.36 1.48
CA ALA A 717 -9.76 33.01 1.29
C ALA A 717 -11.29 33.05 1.32
N GLU A 718 -11.90 33.51 0.25
CA GLU A 718 -13.25 33.10 -0.10
C GLU A 718 -13.16 31.71 -0.75
N THR A 719 -13.47 30.69 0.04
CA THR A 719 -13.47 29.28 -0.40
C THR A 719 -14.59 29.03 -1.39
N ARG A 720 -14.26 28.92 -2.65
CA ARG A 720 -15.13 28.33 -3.67
C ARG A 720 -14.29 27.33 -4.48
N GLY A 721 -14.53 26.02 -4.28
CA GLY A 721 -14.04 24.96 -5.14
C GLY A 721 -12.80 24.24 -4.63
N LEU A 722 -12.93 23.51 -3.54
CA LEU A 722 -11.96 22.51 -3.10
C LEU A 722 -11.92 21.33 -4.07
N GLY A 723 -10.75 20.91 -4.49
CA GLY A 723 -10.62 19.61 -5.18
C GLY A 723 -11.14 18.47 -4.29
N LEU A 724 -11.89 17.54 -4.88
CA LEU A 724 -12.73 16.55 -4.19
C LEU A 724 -12.09 15.78 -3.01
N GLY A 725 -10.77 15.60 -2.99
CA GLY A 725 -10.07 14.88 -1.92
C GLY A 725 -9.77 15.73 -0.68
N LEU A 726 -9.38 16.98 -0.87
CA LEU A 726 -9.10 17.89 0.24
C LEU A 726 -10.39 18.41 0.90
N GLU A 727 -11.50 18.49 0.13
CA GLU A 727 -12.85 18.75 0.67
C GLU A 727 -13.28 17.69 1.66
N SER A 728 -13.03 16.43 1.38
CA SER A 728 -13.34 15.31 2.27
C SER A 728 -12.56 15.43 3.58
N ALA A 729 -11.24 15.63 3.52
CA ALA A 729 -10.40 15.75 4.70
C ALA A 729 -10.73 16.99 5.55
N VAL A 730 -11.04 18.10 4.89
CA VAL A 730 -11.46 19.34 5.55
C VAL A 730 -12.86 19.21 6.15
N ASN A 731 -13.78 18.57 5.45
CA ASN A 731 -15.12 18.30 5.95
C ASN A 731 -15.12 17.35 7.14
N ASP A 732 -14.22 16.35 7.15
CA ASP A 732 -14.02 15.44 8.27
C ASP A 732 -13.49 16.18 9.51
N VAL A 733 -12.61 17.16 9.34
CA VAL A 733 -12.05 17.97 10.44
C VAL A 733 -13.04 19.06 10.91
N THR A 734 -13.84 19.62 10.00
CA THR A 734 -14.77 20.73 10.31
C THR A 734 -16.18 20.27 10.64
N GLY A 735 -16.49 18.99 10.48
CA GLY A 735 -17.82 18.43 10.76
C GLY A 735 -18.92 18.81 9.76
N ASN A 736 -18.56 19.34 8.60
CA ASN A 736 -19.51 19.76 7.56
C ASN A 736 -19.97 18.61 6.65
N ALA A 737 -19.91 17.37 7.10
CA ALA A 737 -20.36 16.19 6.35
C ALA A 737 -21.90 16.07 6.24
N SER A 738 -22.66 17.14 6.15
CA SER A 738 -24.08 17.09 5.85
C SER A 738 -24.43 17.89 4.61
N SER A 739 -24.62 17.14 3.55
CA SER A 739 -25.39 17.44 2.35
C SER A 739 -26.60 18.36 2.62
N ASN A 740 -26.49 19.62 2.24
CA ASN A 740 -27.60 20.38 1.75
C ASN A 740 -27.13 21.22 0.55
N GLU A 741 -27.45 20.75 -0.63
CA GLU A 741 -27.35 21.52 -1.84
C GLU A 741 -28.14 22.82 -1.66
N GLY A 742 -27.43 23.96 -1.49
CA GLY A 742 -28.07 25.26 -1.50
C GLY A 742 -27.66 26.28 -0.43
N ALA A 743 -26.80 25.96 0.54
CA ALA A 743 -26.28 26.98 1.45
C ALA A 743 -24.97 27.61 0.89
N PRO A 744 -24.80 28.96 0.95
CA PRO A 744 -23.53 29.57 0.57
C PRO A 744 -22.44 29.08 1.53
N SER A 745 -21.37 28.50 1.00
CA SER A 745 -20.20 28.04 1.73
C SER A 745 -19.57 29.20 2.49
N SER A 746 -19.75 29.25 3.80
CA SER A 746 -18.88 30.05 4.67
C SER A 746 -17.50 29.42 4.66
N GLY A 747 -16.44 30.23 4.45
CA GLY A 747 -15.08 29.78 4.29
C GLY A 747 -14.58 28.86 5.41
N PHE A 748 -13.50 28.13 5.10
CA PHE A 748 -12.82 27.22 6.00
C PHE A 748 -12.41 27.89 7.31
N HIS A 749 -12.94 27.42 8.44
CA HIS A 749 -12.62 27.92 9.75
C HIS A 749 -12.22 26.78 10.69
N LEU A 750 -10.96 26.74 11.10
CA LEU A 750 -10.50 25.91 12.21
C LEU A 750 -10.71 26.64 13.53
N ALA A 751 -11.36 25.97 14.46
CA ALA A 751 -11.57 26.52 15.81
C ALA A 751 -10.23 26.55 16.57
N ARG A 752 -10.03 27.60 17.36
CA ARG A 752 -8.91 27.65 18.29
C ARG A 752 -9.00 26.55 19.35
N LEU A 753 -7.92 25.82 19.57
CA LEU A 753 -7.80 24.79 20.60
C LEU A 753 -7.10 25.35 21.85
N SER A 754 -7.84 26.16 22.64
CA SER A 754 -7.24 26.81 23.84
C SER A 754 -6.75 25.84 24.90
N GLY A 755 -7.29 24.62 24.96
CA GLY A 755 -6.84 23.56 25.86
C GLY A 755 -5.41 23.13 25.59
N THR A 756 -4.95 23.16 24.33
CA THR A 756 -3.58 22.77 23.96
C THR A 756 -2.54 23.75 24.52
N ARG A 757 -2.91 25.04 24.70
CA ARG A 757 -2.07 26.01 25.41
C ARG A 757 -1.86 25.63 26.85
N THR A 758 -2.95 25.31 27.56
CA THR A 758 -2.88 24.90 28.96
C THR A 758 -2.04 23.63 29.12
N GLU A 759 -2.26 22.66 28.22
CA GLU A 759 -1.49 21.42 28.17
C GLU A 759 0.03 21.69 28.04
N ALA A 760 0.42 22.48 27.05
CA ALA A 760 1.83 22.79 26.81
C ALA A 760 2.46 23.62 27.95
N ASP A 761 1.74 24.58 28.52
CA ASP A 761 2.23 25.39 29.64
C ASP A 761 2.46 24.51 30.88
N GLU A 762 1.57 23.57 31.20
CA GLU A 762 1.75 22.64 32.31
C GLU A 762 2.90 21.66 32.08
N ILE A 763 3.04 21.11 30.88
CA ILE A 763 4.18 20.25 30.53
C ILE A 763 5.49 21.04 30.65
N ALA A 764 5.55 22.30 30.19
CA ALA A 764 6.73 23.15 30.31
C ALA A 764 7.11 23.42 31.75
N LYS A 765 6.12 23.64 32.65
CA LYS A 765 6.39 23.80 34.11
C LYS A 765 6.98 22.54 34.72
N ILE A 766 6.42 21.38 34.37
CA ILE A 766 6.90 20.07 34.85
C ILE A 766 8.32 19.81 34.34
N ALA A 767 8.58 20.06 33.06
CA ALA A 767 9.93 19.89 32.49
C ALA A 767 10.96 20.76 33.21
N LYS A 768 10.66 22.04 33.43
CA LYS A 768 11.53 22.98 34.16
C LYS A 768 11.74 22.57 35.61
N ALA A 769 10.67 22.13 36.29
CA ALA A 769 10.80 21.64 37.68
C ALA A 769 11.67 20.38 37.77
N GLY A 770 11.65 19.52 36.72
CA GLY A 770 12.53 18.36 36.59
C GLY A 770 13.98 18.69 36.12
N GLY A 771 14.33 19.97 35.96
CA GLY A 771 15.62 20.40 35.44
C GLY A 771 15.83 20.21 33.95
N ALA A 772 14.75 20.05 33.16
CA ALA A 772 14.76 19.99 31.71
C ALA A 772 14.54 21.39 31.09
N GLN A 773 15.13 21.65 29.94
CA GLN A 773 14.82 22.84 29.15
C GLN A 773 13.51 22.57 28.38
N ALA A 774 12.58 23.52 28.38
CA ALA A 774 11.35 23.45 27.62
C ALA A 774 11.26 24.63 26.63
N ASP A 775 11.27 24.33 25.37
CA ASP A 775 11.04 25.28 24.29
C ASP A 775 9.56 25.22 23.91
N LEU A 776 8.86 26.34 24.12
CA LEU A 776 7.43 26.45 23.90
C LEU A 776 7.16 27.33 22.66
N TRP A 777 6.68 26.71 21.61
CA TRP A 777 6.24 27.38 20.39
C TRP A 777 4.72 27.45 20.37
N THR A 778 4.21 28.65 20.49
CA THR A 778 2.78 28.93 20.53
C THR A 778 2.44 30.11 19.64
N ASP A 779 1.18 30.32 19.40
CA ASP A 779 0.70 31.43 18.58
C ASP A 779 1.34 31.41 17.18
N LEU A 780 1.85 32.56 16.74
CA LEU A 780 2.55 32.65 15.43
C LEU A 780 3.88 31.89 15.38
N ASN A 781 4.45 31.52 16.52
CA ASN A 781 5.69 30.73 16.56
C ASN A 781 5.46 29.22 16.37
N ALA A 782 4.21 28.76 16.57
CA ALA A 782 3.80 27.39 16.23
C ALA A 782 3.56 27.28 14.73
N ASN A 783 4.56 27.58 13.91
CA ASN A 783 4.48 27.65 12.46
C ASN A 783 5.40 26.63 11.78
N GLU A 784 5.13 26.36 10.56
CA GLU A 784 5.84 25.37 9.75
C GLU A 784 7.26 25.82 9.43
N ASP A 785 7.46 27.12 9.12
CA ASP A 785 8.81 27.67 8.87
C ASP A 785 9.78 27.36 10.01
N ASN A 786 9.33 27.44 11.27
CA ASN A 786 10.14 27.09 12.43
C ASN A 786 10.47 25.59 12.49
N VAL A 787 9.50 24.72 12.19
CA VAL A 787 9.70 23.27 12.22
C VAL A 787 10.71 22.85 11.15
N ARG A 788 10.64 23.43 9.95
CA ARG A 788 11.49 23.04 8.82
C ARG A 788 12.87 23.67 8.81
N SER A 789 13.01 24.87 9.39
CA SER A 789 14.28 25.61 9.35
C SER A 789 15.21 25.34 10.53
N ARG A 790 14.75 24.71 11.61
CA ARG A 790 15.53 24.50 12.84
C ARG A 790 16.01 23.05 12.93
N ASP A 791 17.17 22.90 13.58
CA ASP A 791 17.69 21.58 13.95
C ASP A 791 16.83 20.97 15.07
N MET A 792 16.16 19.85 14.79
CA MET A 792 15.30 19.11 15.71
C MET A 792 16.02 17.98 16.44
N THR A 793 17.30 17.72 16.11
CA THR A 793 18.04 16.56 16.66
C THR A 793 18.39 16.70 18.15
N GLY A 794 18.31 17.91 18.71
CA GLY A 794 18.65 18.20 20.11
C GLY A 794 17.52 17.93 21.13
N TYR A 795 16.30 17.68 20.68
CA TYR A 795 15.15 17.47 21.58
C TYR A 795 15.00 16.01 21.98
N ARG A 796 14.84 15.77 23.28
CA ARG A 796 14.52 14.44 23.80
C ARG A 796 13.05 14.06 23.56
N PHE A 797 12.14 15.03 23.69
CA PHE A 797 10.72 14.83 23.45
C PHE A 797 10.18 15.97 22.58
N MET A 798 9.33 15.63 21.65
CA MET A 798 8.57 16.58 20.84
C MET A 798 7.08 16.32 21.07
N HIS A 799 6.35 17.38 21.44
CA HIS A 799 4.91 17.32 21.67
C HIS A 799 4.21 18.33 20.76
N VAL A 800 3.30 17.84 19.92
CA VAL A 800 2.56 18.64 18.95
C VAL A 800 1.08 18.56 19.31
N ALA A 801 0.52 19.65 19.80
CA ALA A 801 -0.86 19.76 20.22
C ALA A 801 -1.62 20.74 19.31
N THR A 802 -2.32 20.22 18.31
CA THR A 802 -3.00 20.99 17.28
C THR A 802 -4.07 20.17 16.56
N HIS A 803 -4.66 20.68 15.45
CA HIS A 803 -5.53 19.90 14.59
C HIS A 803 -4.73 18.89 13.75
N GLY A 804 -5.26 17.67 13.61
CA GLY A 804 -4.82 16.69 12.62
C GLY A 804 -5.63 16.85 11.34
N LEU A 805 -5.00 16.63 10.21
CA LEU A 805 -5.61 16.53 8.89
C LEU A 805 -5.42 15.11 8.37
N LEU A 806 -6.52 14.45 8.05
CA LEU A 806 -6.50 13.10 7.49
C LEU A 806 -7.06 13.13 6.06
N ASP A 807 -6.24 12.78 5.07
CA ASP A 807 -6.70 12.51 3.71
C ASP A 807 -6.63 11.00 3.41
N ALA A 808 -7.80 10.37 3.40
CA ALA A 808 -7.91 8.92 3.14
C ALA A 808 -7.68 8.56 1.67
N GLU A 809 -7.87 9.49 0.73
CA GLU A 809 -7.65 9.22 -0.69
C GLU A 809 -6.21 9.49 -1.10
N ARG A 810 -5.59 10.50 -0.49
CA ARG A 810 -4.23 10.95 -0.75
C ARG A 810 -3.43 11.03 0.55
N PRO A 811 -2.93 9.91 1.07
CA PRO A 811 -2.25 9.87 2.38
C PRO A 811 -1.06 10.81 2.53
N GLN A 812 -0.44 11.22 1.42
CA GLN A 812 0.64 12.21 1.40
C GLN A 812 0.19 13.60 1.88
N PHE A 813 -1.11 13.93 1.80
CA PHE A 813 -1.67 15.18 2.32
C PHE A 813 -2.15 15.09 3.78
N THR A 814 -2.06 13.91 4.39
CA THR A 814 -2.27 13.76 5.84
C THR A 814 -1.17 14.52 6.57
N GLY A 815 -1.53 15.29 7.59
CA GLY A 815 -0.59 16.15 8.31
C GLY A 815 -1.13 16.69 9.60
N VAL A 816 -0.39 17.64 10.18
CA VAL A 816 -0.83 18.46 11.33
C VAL A 816 -0.90 19.92 10.91
N VAL A 817 -1.88 20.65 11.44
CA VAL A 817 -2.12 22.04 11.09
C VAL A 817 -1.38 22.94 12.08
N LEU A 818 -0.39 23.64 11.60
CA LEU A 818 0.34 24.66 12.34
C LEU A 818 -0.26 26.05 12.07
N SER A 819 0.41 27.12 12.50
CA SER A 819 -0.09 28.46 12.23
C SER A 819 -0.24 28.71 10.75
N LEU A 820 -1.45 29.01 10.29
CA LEU A 820 -1.76 29.40 8.92
C LEU A 820 -1.42 30.87 8.65
N VAL A 821 -1.04 31.60 9.70
CA VAL A 821 -0.68 33.02 9.64
C VAL A 821 0.77 33.19 10.08
N GLY A 822 1.51 34.03 9.37
CA GLY A 822 2.87 34.38 9.74
C GLY A 822 3.95 33.48 9.17
N ASN A 823 3.61 32.48 8.35
CA ASN A 823 4.58 31.76 7.54
C ASN A 823 5.13 32.69 6.44
N LYS A 824 6.41 32.55 6.13
CA LYS A 824 7.10 33.33 5.09
C LYS A 824 7.20 32.55 3.78
N THR A 825 7.37 31.25 3.86
CA THR A 825 7.66 30.37 2.76
C THR A 825 6.73 29.18 2.67
N ASN A 826 6.10 28.75 3.76
CA ASN A 826 5.27 27.56 3.84
C ASN A 826 3.80 27.93 4.10
N ASP A 827 2.88 26.95 3.98
CA ASP A 827 1.43 27.19 4.07
C ASP A 827 0.83 26.92 5.46
N GLY A 828 1.59 26.36 6.37
CA GLY A 828 1.18 26.01 7.73
C GLY A 828 0.61 24.61 7.89
N PHE A 829 0.63 23.79 6.83
CA PHE A 829 0.25 22.38 6.88
C PHE A 829 1.50 21.51 6.86
N LEU A 830 1.92 20.99 7.99
CA LEU A 830 3.04 20.05 8.04
C LEU A 830 2.55 18.65 7.63
N ARG A 831 2.74 18.30 6.35
CA ARG A 831 2.25 17.07 5.71
C ARG A 831 3.21 15.91 5.86
N THR A 832 2.72 14.73 5.54
CA THR A 832 3.49 13.47 5.59
C THR A 832 4.76 13.55 4.74
N ASP A 833 4.71 14.06 3.52
CA ASP A 833 5.87 14.22 2.63
C ASP A 833 6.91 15.21 3.18
N GLU A 834 6.48 16.26 3.87
CA GLU A 834 7.36 17.23 4.53
C GLU A 834 8.00 16.67 5.79
N ILE A 835 7.22 15.88 6.57
CA ILE A 835 7.73 15.18 7.74
C ILE A 835 8.81 14.17 7.35
N PHE A 836 8.69 13.50 6.21
CA PHE A 836 9.73 12.60 5.68
C PHE A 836 11.08 13.31 5.47
N ASN A 837 11.08 14.61 5.23
CA ASN A 837 12.28 15.42 5.02
C ASN A 837 12.87 15.98 6.32
N LEU A 838 12.19 15.82 7.47
CA LEU A 838 12.72 16.22 8.76
C LEU A 838 13.84 15.27 9.22
N ARG A 839 14.74 15.79 10.04
CA ARG A 839 15.73 15.00 10.77
C ARG A 839 15.48 15.13 12.26
N LEU A 840 14.94 14.06 12.84
CA LEU A 840 14.59 14.02 14.25
C LEU A 840 15.60 13.12 14.98
N GLY A 841 16.22 13.64 16.05
CA GLY A 841 16.96 12.82 17.01
C GLY A 841 16.12 12.51 18.26
N THR A 842 14.82 12.67 18.15
CA THR A 842 13.85 12.70 19.25
C THR A 842 13.33 11.30 19.56
N PRO A 843 13.62 10.73 20.76
CA PRO A 843 13.12 9.39 21.12
C PRO A 843 11.61 9.23 21.13
N LEU A 844 10.86 10.31 21.38
CA LEU A 844 9.40 10.30 21.42
C LEU A 844 8.83 11.55 20.76
N VAL A 845 7.96 11.36 19.76
CA VAL A 845 7.07 12.38 19.23
C VAL A 845 5.64 12.06 19.71
N MET A 846 5.02 12.97 20.45
CA MET A 846 3.62 12.85 20.86
C MET A 846 2.74 13.77 20.01
N LEU A 847 1.81 13.21 19.28
CA LEU A 847 0.85 13.93 18.46
C LEU A 847 -0.47 14.04 19.23
N SER A 848 -0.61 15.10 20.01
CA SER A 848 -1.85 15.44 20.73
C SER A 848 -2.79 16.20 19.80
N ALA A 849 -3.24 15.49 18.73
CA ALA A 849 -4.11 16.04 17.69
C ALA A 849 -5.16 15.00 17.31
N CYS A 850 -6.29 15.45 16.77
CA CYS A 850 -7.39 14.55 16.45
C CYS A 850 -7.01 13.55 15.36
N GLU A 851 -7.31 12.26 15.58
CA GLU A 851 -7.24 11.19 14.60
C GLU A 851 -5.86 10.97 13.95
N THR A 852 -4.78 11.37 14.62
CA THR A 852 -3.42 11.24 14.10
C THR A 852 -2.94 9.78 13.94
N GLY A 853 -3.57 8.86 14.65
CA GLY A 853 -3.37 7.41 14.52
C GLY A 853 -4.20 6.77 13.42
N LEU A 854 -5.08 7.54 12.77
CA LEU A 854 -5.87 7.07 11.64
C LEU A 854 -5.13 7.37 10.33
N GLY A 855 -5.35 6.54 9.35
CA GLY A 855 -4.83 6.69 8.01
C GLY A 855 -5.56 5.72 7.10
N LYS A 856 -5.30 5.79 5.80
CA LYS A 856 -5.82 4.77 4.89
C LYS A 856 -5.14 3.45 5.21
N GLU A 857 -5.91 2.47 5.66
CA GLU A 857 -5.42 1.11 5.72
C GLU A 857 -5.15 0.62 4.30
N LYS A 858 -3.88 0.49 3.94
CA LYS A 858 -3.50 -0.34 2.80
C LYS A 858 -3.18 -1.72 3.34
N ARG A 859 -3.93 -2.69 2.85
CA ARG A 859 -3.83 -4.08 3.29
C ARG A 859 -2.39 -4.58 3.19
N GLY A 860 -1.82 -4.97 4.32
CA GLY A 860 -0.42 -5.40 4.43
C GLY A 860 0.58 -4.31 4.84
N GLU A 861 0.28 -3.03 4.64
CA GLU A 861 1.13 -1.92 5.07
C GLU A 861 0.69 -1.30 6.41
N GLY A 862 -0.46 -1.72 6.94
CA GLY A 862 -1.05 -1.13 8.13
C GLY A 862 -1.64 0.25 7.87
N VAL A 863 -1.75 1.06 8.92
CA VAL A 863 -2.22 2.43 8.81
C VAL A 863 -1.08 3.31 8.28
N ILE A 864 -1.22 3.75 7.02
CA ILE A 864 -0.28 4.69 6.39
C ILE A 864 -0.68 6.09 6.83
N GLY A 865 0.20 6.76 7.55
CA GLY A 865 -0.06 8.10 8.03
C GLY A 865 1.15 8.68 8.75
N LEU A 866 0.87 9.65 9.61
CA LEU A 866 1.87 10.42 10.33
C LEU A 866 2.87 9.57 11.13
N THR A 867 2.42 8.46 11.74
CA THR A 867 3.29 7.54 12.49
C THR A 867 4.48 7.08 11.66
N ARG A 868 4.24 6.67 10.41
CA ARG A 868 5.26 6.20 9.49
C ARG A 868 6.24 7.32 9.11
N ALA A 869 5.71 8.52 8.85
CA ALA A 869 6.54 9.67 8.47
C ALA A 869 7.48 10.08 9.61
N PHE A 870 6.98 10.16 10.84
CA PHE A 870 7.82 10.49 12.00
C PHE A 870 8.84 9.39 12.31
N MET A 871 8.51 8.12 12.16
CA MET A 871 9.47 7.02 12.30
C MET A 871 10.59 7.11 11.26
N TYR A 872 10.25 7.41 10.01
CA TYR A 872 11.24 7.63 8.96
C TYR A 872 12.12 8.84 9.26
N ALA A 873 11.54 9.94 9.74
CA ALA A 873 12.27 11.14 10.14
C ALA A 873 13.21 10.90 11.34
N GLY A 874 13.17 9.72 11.98
CA GLY A 874 14.09 9.33 13.05
C GLY A 874 13.49 9.31 14.46
N ALA A 875 12.16 9.34 14.61
CA ALA A 875 11.48 9.17 15.90
C ALA A 875 11.18 7.68 16.15
N PRO A 876 11.88 6.98 17.05
CA PRO A 876 11.65 5.56 17.32
C PRO A 876 10.29 5.27 17.96
N THR A 877 9.68 6.25 18.62
CA THR A 877 8.36 6.13 19.23
C THR A 877 7.47 7.30 18.83
N VAL A 878 6.24 6.99 18.42
CA VAL A 878 5.23 8.00 18.09
C VAL A 878 3.97 7.71 18.90
N GLY A 879 3.54 8.68 19.70
CA GLY A 879 2.24 8.66 20.38
C GLY A 879 1.19 9.29 19.48
N VAL A 880 0.07 8.61 19.25
CA VAL A 880 -1.00 9.06 18.36
C VAL A 880 -2.37 8.85 18.98
N SER A 881 -3.36 9.61 18.52
CA SER A 881 -4.74 9.44 18.93
C SER A 881 -5.54 8.63 17.91
N LEU A 882 -6.46 7.78 18.38
CA LEU A 882 -7.32 6.92 17.56
C LEU A 882 -8.70 7.54 17.26
N TRP A 883 -9.04 8.65 17.89
CA TRP A 883 -10.27 9.44 17.65
C TRP A 883 -10.10 10.88 18.14
N SER A 884 -11.06 11.73 17.80
CA SER A 884 -11.09 13.13 18.24
C SER A 884 -11.17 13.24 19.75
N VAL A 885 -10.27 13.96 20.35
CA VAL A 885 -10.07 14.02 21.81
C VAL A 885 -10.68 15.28 22.43
N ALA A 886 -11.08 15.20 23.69
CA ALA A 886 -11.62 16.32 24.44
C ALA A 886 -10.49 17.07 25.15
N ASP A 887 -10.34 18.37 24.87
CA ASP A 887 -9.22 19.23 25.32
C ASP A 887 -8.82 19.06 26.79
N LYS A 888 -9.82 19.09 27.70
CA LYS A 888 -9.54 19.08 29.14
C LYS A 888 -9.04 17.72 29.66
N SER A 889 -9.65 16.63 29.20
CA SER A 889 -9.21 15.28 29.60
C SER A 889 -7.86 14.93 29.01
N THR A 890 -7.59 15.42 27.80
CA THR A 890 -6.30 15.24 27.11
C THR A 890 -5.22 16.01 27.85
N ALA A 891 -5.44 17.27 28.22
CA ALA A 891 -4.50 18.05 29.02
C ALA A 891 -4.20 17.38 30.36
N ASP A 892 -5.22 16.85 31.08
CA ASP A 892 -5.03 16.13 32.35
C ASP A 892 -4.20 14.84 32.13
N LEU A 893 -4.49 14.06 31.07
CA LEU A 893 -3.75 12.82 30.72
C LEU A 893 -2.29 13.13 30.38
N MET A 894 -2.05 14.07 29.46
CA MET A 894 -0.70 14.40 29.00
C MET A 894 0.15 15.03 30.11
N THR A 895 -0.45 15.88 30.96
CA THR A 895 0.23 16.44 32.15
C THR A 895 0.69 15.33 33.09
N ASP A 896 -0.14 14.34 33.41
CA ASP A 896 0.25 13.23 34.27
C ASP A 896 1.25 12.28 33.58
N PHE A 897 1.10 12.03 32.28
CA PHE A 897 2.07 11.29 31.48
C PHE A 897 3.46 11.90 31.54
N TYR A 898 3.60 13.20 31.22
CA TYR A 898 4.90 13.86 31.23
C TYR A 898 5.46 14.02 32.64
N LYS A 899 4.62 14.22 33.64
CA LYS A 899 5.05 14.23 35.06
C LYS A 899 5.75 12.92 35.46
N ARG A 900 5.20 11.77 35.01
CA ARG A 900 5.80 10.45 35.27
C ARG A 900 7.02 10.20 34.42
N LEU A 901 6.98 10.56 33.14
CA LEU A 901 8.07 10.36 32.20
C LEU A 901 9.32 11.17 32.58
N LEU A 902 9.15 12.37 33.11
CA LEU A 902 10.25 13.27 33.49
C LEU A 902 10.73 13.08 34.93
N ALA A 903 9.95 12.42 35.79
CA ALA A 903 10.29 12.24 37.21
C ALA A 903 11.40 11.20 37.49
N GLY A 904 11.68 10.29 36.53
CA GLY A 904 12.62 9.20 36.75
C GLY A 904 12.92 8.35 35.52
N PRO A 905 13.48 7.16 35.67
CA PRO A 905 13.84 6.28 34.57
C PRO A 905 12.61 5.48 34.04
N SER A 906 11.44 6.11 34.01
CA SER A 906 10.22 5.47 33.49
C SER A 906 10.21 5.47 31.96
N SER A 907 9.82 4.34 31.35
CA SER A 907 9.63 4.28 29.91
C SER A 907 8.35 5.03 29.46
N PRO A 908 8.24 5.45 28.19
CA PRO A 908 7.01 6.02 27.67
C PRO A 908 5.79 5.13 27.90
N ALA A 909 5.93 3.82 27.68
CA ALA A 909 4.83 2.85 27.85
C ALA A 909 4.37 2.75 29.31
N ALA A 910 5.30 2.63 30.26
CA ALA A 910 4.97 2.59 31.69
C ALA A 910 4.32 3.89 32.17
N SER A 911 4.82 5.04 31.69
CA SER A 911 4.28 6.36 32.02
C SER A 911 2.87 6.55 31.49
N MET A 912 2.59 6.11 30.25
CA MET A 912 1.26 6.17 29.64
C MET A 912 0.27 5.28 30.40
N ARG A 913 0.63 4.02 30.63
CA ARG A 913 -0.19 3.10 31.42
C ARG A 913 -0.54 3.65 32.78
N ALA A 914 0.43 4.21 33.51
CA ALA A 914 0.22 4.77 34.84
C ALA A 914 -0.66 6.02 34.81
N ALA A 915 -0.55 6.87 33.79
CA ALA A 915 -1.43 8.04 33.61
C ALA A 915 -2.87 7.60 33.26
N GLN A 916 -3.04 6.63 32.35
CA GLN A 916 -4.34 6.07 32.00
C GLN A 916 -5.03 5.43 33.23
N THR A 917 -4.29 4.64 34.02
CA THR A 917 -4.81 4.02 35.24
C THR A 917 -5.21 5.07 36.28
N ALA A 918 -4.43 6.14 36.43
CA ALA A 918 -4.78 7.25 37.32
C ALA A 918 -6.08 7.97 36.92
N MET A 919 -6.34 8.12 35.63
CA MET A 919 -7.60 8.69 35.15
C MET A 919 -8.80 7.77 35.44
N ILE A 920 -8.62 6.46 35.30
CA ILE A 920 -9.65 5.46 35.62
C ILE A 920 -9.97 5.54 37.12
N ASP A 921 -8.95 5.48 38.00
CA ASP A 921 -9.09 5.44 39.44
C ASP A 921 -9.62 6.79 40.01
N GLY A 922 -9.30 7.89 39.34
CA GLY A 922 -9.79 9.23 39.69
C GLY A 922 -11.29 9.45 39.48
N LYS A 923 -11.99 8.50 38.87
CA LYS A 923 -13.46 8.46 38.60
C LYS A 923 -14.01 9.60 37.74
N LYS A 924 -13.28 10.69 37.57
CA LYS A 924 -13.72 11.86 36.80
C LYS A 924 -13.77 11.55 35.29
N TYR A 925 -12.80 10.79 34.80
CA TYR A 925 -12.62 10.44 33.40
C TYR A 925 -12.43 8.93 33.23
N SER A 926 -13.23 8.12 33.98
CA SER A 926 -13.08 6.67 33.99
C SER A 926 -13.54 5.96 32.71
N ALA A 927 -14.40 6.60 31.90
CA ALA A 927 -14.81 6.04 30.62
C ALA A 927 -13.63 6.03 29.63
N PRO A 928 -13.43 4.94 28.86
CA PRO A 928 -12.31 4.78 27.93
C PRO A 928 -12.21 5.88 26.88
N PHE A 929 -13.31 6.51 26.51
CA PHE A 929 -13.34 7.67 25.62
C PHE A 929 -12.31 8.75 26.00
N TYR A 930 -12.04 8.96 27.31
CA TYR A 930 -11.18 10.03 27.82
C TYR A 930 -9.71 9.63 27.95
N TRP A 931 -9.40 8.36 28.25
CA TRP A 931 -8.04 7.93 28.61
C TRP A 931 -7.44 6.95 27.60
N ALA A 932 -8.25 6.30 26.76
CA ALA A 932 -7.79 5.30 25.81
C ALA A 932 -7.54 5.80 24.37
N PRO A 933 -7.73 7.08 23.99
CA PRO A 933 -7.48 7.49 22.63
C PRO A 933 -6.01 7.41 22.23
N PHE A 934 -5.08 7.59 23.19
CA PHE A 934 -3.66 7.62 22.88
C PHE A 934 -3.00 6.26 23.00
N VAL A 935 -2.33 5.89 21.93
CA VAL A 935 -1.53 4.68 21.84
C VAL A 935 -0.08 5.02 21.46
N LEU A 936 0.86 4.20 21.91
CA LEU A 936 2.28 4.34 21.58
C LEU A 936 2.66 3.32 20.52
N VAL A 937 3.23 3.79 19.41
CA VAL A 937 3.67 2.97 18.30
C VAL A 937 5.19 3.06 18.17
N GLY A 938 5.87 1.92 18.11
CA GLY A 938 7.32 1.85 17.97
C GLY A 938 8.04 1.31 19.20
N GLU A 939 9.21 1.89 19.52
CA GLU A 939 10.08 1.44 20.62
C GLU A 939 9.46 1.82 21.98
N TRP A 940 9.59 0.93 22.97
CA TRP A 940 8.97 1.11 24.30
C TRP A 940 9.97 1.43 25.42
N LYS A 941 11.29 1.31 25.15
CA LYS A 941 12.37 1.50 26.14
C LYS A 941 12.75 2.96 26.35
#